data_f1df204e424ed3c2db19d3964fe15796
#
_entry.id   f1df204e424ed3c2db19d3964fe15796
#
_cell.length_a   1.000
_cell.length_b   1.000
_cell.length_c   1.000
_cell.angle_alpha   90.00
_cell.angle_beta   90.00
_cell.angle_gamma   90.00
#
_symmetry.space_group_name_H-M   'P 1'
#
loop_
_entity.id
_entity.type
_entity.pdbx_description
1 polymer ?
#
loop_
_entity_poly.entity_id
_entity_poly.type
_entity_poly.pdbx_seq_one_letter_code
_entity_poly.pdbx_strand_id
1 'polypeptide(L)'
;MSSGSNMPGMENANQLPMLSEVDLSIASNPRFMRFTVSKIPNSQNNAAATKLPLGVVIQPMALDASGEDSIDVVNFGATGIVRCKKCRTYINPFVSWHDAGRRWRCNVCGTLNDVPSSYFHHVDQAGQRRDKHERPELSNGSVELVAPGEYMVRPPQPPVYVFVLDVSYGAVASGALGCTVEIIKRHLDALPGDPRTQFGLVTFDSTVHFYHFKPTLKMPQVLVIPDISELFLPLPEDLLVNLKESREVIDSLLEALPGMYEKTRDMEAALGPALTGAYRVMAPVGGKMCVVTATMPTLGDGRLKHREELRALGTEREHVMLNPEESWYRTKAVEFSRVQISVDLFVAAPAGQQSPYTDLASLAALPKFTGGNLFYYPGFSVEKGDGRKMGEEIGSLLTRPTGFEAVMRVRATRGLKVTQFYGNYYIRGTDLLALPNCSSESVFGVEMAHDEAFLTASVICVQAALLHTSSTGERRIRVHTVAAPVTAVLQEVIASVDVDTLCNLMAKRSLEVVLKTGLDAARHRLTQQCADLLRSCRAFCMPHQAQGPGSYHQQQQQPAGLPPSLQLLPLYTMALTKNVAFRGGNDIRPDMRVYMMHLLSVMNVETSRVFTYPNLFALHTLEPDVGIPLPPSPPPAMDGSSPPPPLPPAVGKKQVKLPVAINLSAERFVSEGLYLLENGVSLYLWVGARADPQLLASLFGGMTSVDGVEGAALAQVFEDHEGKEGGSEYAKRVHALVQGLREERGLRWMGLQVVKEGEGGPEAVSFYWNLVEDRAAFSGGQYNYSEFMGMMGRGAGGGGGVGGPPVGMGGPMGGAPMGGAPPGMGHGPPPGGMR
;
A
#
# COMPACT_ATOMS: atom_id res chain seq x y z
N MET A 1 -9.02 -57.88 -43.72
CA MET A 1 -9.26 -56.52 -44.23
C MET A 1 -10.53 -55.99 -43.57
N SER A 2 -10.44 -55.31 -42.51
CA SER A 2 -11.55 -54.61 -41.87
C SER A 2 -11.15 -53.19 -41.72
N SER A 3 -11.70 -52.29 -42.50
CA SER A 3 -11.56 -50.85 -42.47
C SER A 3 -12.37 -50.31 -41.30
N GLY A 4 -11.67 -49.90 -40.23
CA GLY A 4 -12.26 -49.13 -39.14
C GLY A 4 -12.35 -47.65 -39.58
N SER A 5 -13.55 -47.18 -39.80
CA SER A 5 -13.86 -45.77 -39.98
C SER A 5 -13.72 -45.07 -38.64
N ASN A 6 -12.65 -44.26 -38.49
CA ASN A 6 -12.56 -43.28 -37.40
C ASN A 6 -13.63 -42.22 -37.62
N MET A 7 -14.66 -42.25 -36.82
CA MET A 7 -15.52 -41.06 -36.65
C MET A 7 -14.70 -39.94 -36.00
N PRO A 8 -14.81 -38.70 -36.47
CA PRO A 8 -14.17 -37.56 -35.80
C PRO A 8 -14.74 -37.43 -34.39
N GLY A 9 -13.84 -37.56 -33.39
CA GLY A 9 -14.19 -37.56 -31.99
C GLY A 9 -15.03 -36.35 -31.62
N MET A 10 -16.06 -36.56 -30.82
CA MET A 10 -16.73 -35.51 -30.05
C MET A 10 -15.66 -34.82 -29.20
N GLU A 11 -15.18 -33.64 -29.64
CA GLU A 11 -14.37 -32.78 -28.81
C GLU A 11 -15.17 -32.48 -27.55
N ASN A 12 -14.59 -32.81 -26.42
CA ASN A 12 -15.19 -32.56 -25.11
C ASN A 12 -15.50 -31.05 -24.97
N ALA A 13 -16.79 -30.73 -24.94
CA ALA A 13 -17.30 -29.36 -24.97
C ALA A 13 -16.80 -28.42 -23.82
N ASN A 14 -15.94 -28.92 -22.92
CA ASN A 14 -15.41 -28.21 -21.75
C ASN A 14 -13.87 -28.21 -21.66
N GLN A 15 -13.16 -28.52 -22.72
CA GLN A 15 -11.70 -28.53 -22.72
C GLN A 15 -11.14 -27.09 -22.83
N LEU A 16 -10.23 -26.74 -21.97
CA LEU A 16 -9.55 -25.44 -21.99
C LEU A 16 -8.35 -25.46 -22.96
N PRO A 17 -7.87 -24.31 -23.47
CA PRO A 17 -6.77 -24.25 -24.44
C PRO A 17 -5.49 -24.89 -23.91
N MET A 18 -4.72 -25.50 -24.81
CA MET A 18 -3.42 -26.11 -24.49
C MET A 18 -2.32 -25.06 -24.40
N LEU A 19 -1.30 -25.28 -23.55
CA LEU A 19 -0.20 -24.36 -23.32
C LEU A 19 0.55 -23.95 -24.58
N SER A 20 0.73 -24.86 -25.54
CA SER A 20 1.39 -24.62 -26.84
C SER A 20 0.65 -23.62 -27.72
N GLU A 21 -0.61 -23.33 -27.42
CA GLU A 21 -1.48 -22.45 -28.22
C GLU A 21 -1.62 -21.06 -27.56
N VAL A 22 -1.06 -20.84 -26.35
CA VAL A 22 -1.25 -19.61 -25.56
C VAL A 22 0.03 -18.82 -25.47
N ASP A 23 0.02 -17.62 -26.04
CA ASP A 23 1.09 -16.64 -25.89
C ASP A 23 0.94 -15.92 -24.54
N LEU A 24 1.87 -16.18 -23.62
CA LEU A 24 1.88 -15.57 -22.29
C LEU A 24 2.48 -14.16 -22.25
N SER A 25 3.19 -13.75 -23.31
CA SER A 25 3.83 -12.42 -23.38
C SER A 25 2.83 -11.28 -23.48
N ILE A 26 1.60 -11.57 -23.96
CA ILE A 26 0.49 -10.61 -24.08
C ILE A 26 -0.32 -10.46 -22.79
N ALA A 27 0.08 -11.09 -21.69
CA ALA A 27 -0.57 -10.93 -20.39
C ALA A 27 -0.53 -9.48 -19.89
N SER A 28 -1.43 -9.15 -18.97
CA SER A 28 -1.42 -7.85 -18.29
C SER A 28 -0.05 -7.55 -17.67
N ASN A 29 0.39 -6.30 -17.83
CA ASN A 29 1.67 -5.86 -17.28
C ASN A 29 1.72 -6.09 -15.75
N PRO A 30 2.86 -6.52 -15.20
CA PRO A 30 3.05 -6.74 -13.77
C PRO A 30 2.69 -5.54 -12.87
N ARG A 31 2.76 -4.30 -13.38
CA ARG A 31 2.31 -3.11 -12.63
C ARG A 31 0.84 -3.17 -12.23
N PHE A 32 0.00 -3.85 -13.05
CA PHE A 32 -1.44 -4.02 -12.77
C PHE A 32 -1.75 -5.28 -11.98
N MET A 33 -1.07 -6.40 -12.32
CA MET A 33 -1.35 -7.69 -11.70
C MET A 33 -0.07 -8.54 -11.61
N ARG A 34 0.29 -8.98 -10.40
CA ARG A 34 1.43 -9.87 -10.15
C ARG A 34 1.01 -11.09 -9.35
N PHE A 35 1.35 -12.28 -9.86
CA PHE A 35 1.17 -13.53 -9.13
C PHE A 35 2.26 -13.77 -8.10
N THR A 36 1.94 -14.48 -7.02
CA THR A 36 2.95 -15.02 -6.08
C THR A 36 3.81 -16.11 -6.70
N VAL A 37 3.28 -16.82 -7.69
CA VAL A 37 3.98 -17.84 -8.49
C VAL A 37 3.55 -17.71 -9.94
N SER A 38 4.46 -17.79 -10.90
CA SER A 38 4.16 -17.73 -12.33
C SER A 38 3.87 -19.11 -12.96
N LYS A 39 3.96 -20.20 -12.18
CA LYS A 39 3.50 -21.55 -12.58
C LYS A 39 2.61 -22.11 -11.46
N ILE A 40 1.42 -22.55 -11.84
CA ILE A 40 0.39 -22.95 -10.88
C ILE A 40 0.46 -24.46 -10.65
N PRO A 41 0.46 -24.96 -9.38
CA PRO A 41 0.41 -26.39 -9.11
C PRO A 41 -0.90 -27.00 -9.64
N ASN A 42 -0.83 -28.16 -10.30
CA ASN A 42 -1.94 -28.78 -10.98
C ASN A 42 -3.00 -29.39 -10.05
N SER A 43 -2.72 -29.52 -8.76
CA SER A 43 -3.61 -30.16 -7.81
C SER A 43 -3.55 -29.53 -6.42
N GLN A 44 -4.61 -29.73 -5.65
CA GLN A 44 -4.70 -29.30 -4.27
C GLN A 44 -3.58 -29.91 -3.42
N ASN A 45 -3.23 -31.18 -3.65
CA ASN A 45 -2.13 -31.85 -2.93
C ASN A 45 -0.78 -31.22 -3.25
N ASN A 46 -0.51 -30.90 -4.49
CA ASN A 46 0.72 -30.23 -4.90
C ASN A 46 0.81 -28.80 -4.33
N ALA A 47 -0.28 -28.06 -4.34
CA ALA A 47 -0.34 -26.74 -3.68
C ALA A 47 -0.08 -26.85 -2.18
N ALA A 48 -0.69 -27.80 -1.49
CA ALA A 48 -0.46 -28.06 -0.07
C ALA A 48 0.98 -28.50 0.24
N ALA A 49 1.61 -29.28 -0.66
CA ALA A 49 2.98 -29.74 -0.51
C ALA A 49 4.01 -28.61 -0.61
N THR A 50 3.82 -27.64 -1.50
CA THR A 50 4.71 -26.49 -1.66
C THR A 50 4.61 -25.50 -0.49
N LYS A 51 3.51 -25.46 0.26
CA LYS A 51 3.21 -24.47 1.31
C LYS A 51 3.16 -23.01 0.82
N LEU A 52 3.21 -22.78 -0.49
CA LEU A 52 3.19 -21.45 -1.09
C LEU A 52 1.76 -20.88 -1.05
N PRO A 53 1.55 -19.67 -0.53
CA PRO A 53 0.32 -18.93 -0.72
C PRO A 53 0.12 -18.65 -2.22
N LEU A 54 -1.00 -19.07 -2.75
CA LEU A 54 -1.39 -18.75 -4.11
C LEU A 54 -2.22 -17.47 -4.10
N GLY A 55 -1.76 -16.46 -4.81
CA GLY A 55 -2.46 -15.19 -4.86
C GLY A 55 -1.97 -14.26 -5.95
N VAL A 56 -2.65 -13.13 -6.06
CA VAL A 56 -2.32 -12.05 -6.99
C VAL A 56 -2.47 -10.71 -6.28
N VAL A 57 -1.55 -9.80 -6.53
CA VAL A 57 -1.64 -8.39 -6.12
C VAL A 57 -2.09 -7.58 -7.32
N ILE A 58 -3.13 -6.76 -7.14
CA ILE A 58 -3.81 -6.01 -8.21
C ILE A 58 -3.75 -4.52 -7.90
N GLN A 59 -3.25 -3.71 -8.83
CA GLN A 59 -3.29 -2.25 -8.83
C GLN A 59 -3.94 -1.78 -10.13
N PRO A 60 -5.29 -1.72 -10.18
CA PRO A 60 -6.00 -1.67 -11.45
C PRO A 60 -5.89 -0.33 -12.19
N MET A 61 -5.52 0.73 -11.48
CA MET A 61 -5.36 2.08 -12.03
C MET A 61 -3.89 2.54 -12.04
N ALA A 62 -2.92 1.59 -11.91
CA ALA A 62 -1.50 1.92 -11.90
C ALA A 62 -1.11 2.73 -13.13
N LEU A 63 -0.40 3.82 -12.92
CA LEU A 63 0.18 4.62 -13.99
C LEU A 63 1.47 3.97 -14.49
N ASP A 64 1.90 4.32 -15.69
CA ASP A 64 3.24 3.97 -16.12
C ASP A 64 4.30 4.82 -15.41
N ALA A 65 5.57 4.57 -15.68
CA ALA A 65 6.63 5.33 -15.02
C ALA A 65 6.74 6.78 -15.54
N SER A 66 6.04 7.15 -16.64
CA SER A 66 5.87 8.57 -17.04
C SER A 66 4.78 9.28 -16.23
N GLY A 67 4.02 8.53 -15.43
CA GLY A 67 2.85 9.05 -14.71
C GLY A 67 1.59 9.12 -15.57
N GLU A 68 1.61 8.48 -16.74
CA GLU A 68 0.50 8.47 -17.69
C GLU A 68 -0.28 7.16 -17.67
N ASP A 69 -1.51 7.22 -18.15
CA ASP A 69 -2.36 6.06 -18.37
C ASP A 69 -2.25 5.60 -19.83
N SER A 70 -1.40 4.62 -20.06
CA SER A 70 -1.05 4.10 -21.39
C SER A 70 -1.89 2.89 -21.82
N ILE A 71 -3.16 2.79 -21.37
CA ILE A 71 -4.04 1.69 -21.72
C ILE A 71 -4.92 2.05 -22.93
N ASP A 72 -4.98 1.15 -23.92
CA ASP A 72 -5.84 1.32 -25.09
C ASP A 72 -7.31 1.34 -24.71
N VAL A 73 -8.03 2.33 -25.21
CA VAL A 73 -9.49 2.51 -25.03
C VAL A 73 -10.24 1.91 -26.20
N VAL A 74 -11.07 0.90 -25.94
CA VAL A 74 -11.85 0.17 -26.96
C VAL A 74 -13.33 0.57 -26.85
N ASN A 75 -13.91 1.00 -27.96
CA ASN A 75 -15.35 1.27 -28.06
C ASN A 75 -16.00 0.23 -28.99
N PHE A 76 -16.85 -0.63 -28.44
CA PHE A 76 -17.59 -1.64 -29.21
C PHE A 76 -18.79 -1.05 -30.00
N GLY A 77 -19.14 0.20 -29.78
CA GLY A 77 -20.28 0.84 -30.46
C GLY A 77 -21.57 0.04 -30.32
N ALA A 78 -22.30 -0.11 -31.42
CA ALA A 78 -23.59 -0.82 -31.45
C ALA A 78 -23.49 -2.34 -31.23
N THR A 79 -22.27 -2.94 -31.34
CA THR A 79 -22.08 -4.37 -31.09
C THR A 79 -22.32 -4.72 -29.61
N GLY A 80 -22.12 -3.75 -28.72
CA GLY A 80 -22.08 -4.01 -27.28
C GLY A 80 -20.83 -4.78 -26.86
N ILE A 81 -20.54 -4.78 -25.57
CA ILE A 81 -19.33 -5.42 -25.04
C ILE A 81 -19.43 -6.94 -25.11
N VAL A 82 -18.44 -7.57 -25.75
CA VAL A 82 -18.35 -9.03 -25.88
C VAL A 82 -17.89 -9.64 -24.55
N ARG A 83 -18.75 -10.49 -23.97
CA ARG A 83 -18.45 -11.18 -22.71
C ARG A 83 -19.12 -12.54 -22.62
N CYS A 84 -18.56 -13.43 -21.82
CA CYS A 84 -19.10 -14.78 -21.66
C CYS A 84 -20.52 -14.75 -21.09
N LYS A 85 -21.44 -15.50 -21.74
CA LYS A 85 -22.84 -15.60 -21.31
C LYS A 85 -23.04 -16.22 -19.92
N LYS A 86 -22.10 -17.10 -19.49
CA LYS A 86 -22.17 -17.80 -18.19
C LYS A 86 -21.48 -17.03 -17.07
N CYS A 87 -20.16 -16.83 -17.15
CA CYS A 87 -19.36 -16.25 -16.06
C CYS A 87 -19.14 -14.74 -16.19
N ARG A 88 -19.60 -14.12 -17.27
CA ARG A 88 -19.48 -12.69 -17.55
C ARG A 88 -18.02 -12.19 -17.66
N THR A 89 -17.06 -13.08 -17.90
CA THR A 89 -15.67 -12.71 -18.23
C THR A 89 -15.66 -11.93 -19.54
N TYR A 90 -14.94 -10.83 -19.57
CA TYR A 90 -14.76 -10.01 -20.77
C TYR A 90 -13.88 -10.74 -21.78
N ILE A 91 -14.15 -10.51 -23.07
CA ILE A 91 -13.27 -11.00 -24.13
C ILE A 91 -11.82 -10.56 -23.84
N ASN A 92 -10.86 -11.42 -24.13
CA ASN A 92 -9.45 -11.20 -23.80
C ASN A 92 -8.56 -12.04 -24.74
N PRO A 93 -7.23 -11.81 -24.75
CA PRO A 93 -6.33 -12.49 -25.68
C PRO A 93 -6.23 -14.02 -25.54
N PHE A 94 -6.66 -14.56 -24.41
CA PHE A 94 -6.49 -15.98 -24.06
C PHE A 94 -7.71 -16.85 -24.38
N VAL A 95 -8.67 -16.34 -25.11
CA VAL A 95 -9.82 -17.13 -25.60
C VAL A 95 -9.41 -17.96 -26.82
N SER A 96 -10.06 -19.10 -27.02
CA SER A 96 -9.90 -19.91 -28.24
C SER A 96 -11.10 -19.76 -29.15
N TRP A 97 -10.84 -19.78 -30.48
CA TRP A 97 -11.85 -19.62 -31.51
C TRP A 97 -12.24 -20.97 -32.09
N HIS A 98 -13.54 -21.13 -32.35
CA HIS A 98 -14.14 -22.37 -32.89
C HIS A 98 -15.04 -22.03 -34.07
N ASP A 99 -15.39 -23.05 -34.86
CA ASP A 99 -16.28 -22.95 -36.02
C ASP A 99 -15.89 -21.81 -36.97
N ALA A 100 -14.63 -21.80 -37.38
CA ALA A 100 -14.06 -20.77 -38.26
C ALA A 100 -14.26 -19.34 -37.77
N GLY A 101 -14.25 -19.11 -36.45
CA GLY A 101 -14.38 -17.80 -35.81
C GLY A 101 -15.82 -17.41 -35.47
N ARG A 102 -16.82 -18.29 -35.70
CA ARG A 102 -18.21 -18.01 -35.35
C ARG A 102 -18.52 -18.17 -33.85
N ARG A 103 -17.72 -18.95 -33.14
CA ARG A 103 -17.82 -19.16 -31.69
C ARG A 103 -16.48 -18.99 -31.01
N TRP A 104 -16.52 -18.62 -29.76
CA TRP A 104 -15.32 -18.51 -28.91
C TRP A 104 -15.55 -19.24 -27.60
N ARG A 105 -14.51 -19.88 -27.11
CA ARG A 105 -14.52 -20.56 -25.81
C ARG A 105 -13.92 -19.68 -24.73
N CYS A 106 -14.66 -19.51 -23.65
CA CYS A 106 -14.21 -18.74 -22.50
C CYS A 106 -13.07 -19.46 -21.76
N ASN A 107 -11.93 -18.81 -21.61
CA ASN A 107 -10.74 -19.31 -20.92
C ASN A 107 -10.90 -19.40 -19.38
N VAL A 108 -11.98 -18.84 -18.82
CA VAL A 108 -12.27 -18.89 -17.38
C VAL A 108 -13.21 -20.04 -17.04
N CYS A 109 -14.31 -20.21 -17.75
CA CYS A 109 -15.32 -21.23 -17.40
C CYS A 109 -15.51 -22.33 -18.45
N GLY A 110 -14.79 -22.29 -19.57
CA GLY A 110 -14.87 -23.28 -20.65
C GLY A 110 -16.13 -23.20 -21.53
N THR A 111 -17.06 -22.27 -21.25
CA THR A 111 -18.33 -22.15 -21.98
C THR A 111 -18.10 -21.64 -23.40
N LEU A 112 -18.73 -22.30 -24.37
CA LEU A 112 -18.76 -21.87 -25.75
C LEU A 112 -19.79 -20.74 -25.92
N ASN A 113 -19.37 -19.65 -26.54
CA ASN A 113 -20.15 -18.44 -26.79
C ASN A 113 -20.24 -18.15 -28.27
N ASP A 114 -21.38 -17.66 -28.73
CA ASP A 114 -21.56 -17.21 -30.10
C ASP A 114 -20.93 -15.83 -30.28
N VAL A 115 -20.35 -15.59 -31.45
CA VAL A 115 -19.77 -14.30 -31.81
C VAL A 115 -20.86 -13.44 -32.44
N PRO A 116 -21.09 -12.19 -31.94
CA PRO A 116 -22.01 -11.28 -32.63
C PRO A 116 -21.60 -11.08 -34.10
N SER A 117 -22.57 -11.00 -34.99
CA SER A 117 -22.31 -10.87 -36.45
C SER A 117 -21.43 -9.64 -36.78
N SER A 118 -21.63 -8.53 -36.08
CA SER A 118 -20.83 -7.29 -36.19
C SER A 118 -19.41 -7.40 -35.64
N TYR A 119 -19.13 -8.43 -34.83
CA TYR A 119 -17.81 -8.70 -34.23
C TYR A 119 -17.10 -9.88 -34.91
N PHE A 120 -17.79 -10.56 -35.87
CA PHE A 120 -17.25 -11.73 -36.53
C PHE A 120 -16.05 -11.38 -37.42
N HIS A 121 -15.02 -12.22 -37.39
CA HIS A 121 -13.91 -12.21 -38.36
C HIS A 121 -13.39 -13.63 -38.56
N HIS A 122 -12.80 -13.88 -39.73
CA HIS A 122 -12.20 -15.17 -40.01
C HIS A 122 -10.96 -15.47 -39.19
N VAL A 123 -10.73 -16.73 -38.90
CA VAL A 123 -9.50 -17.24 -38.31
C VAL A 123 -8.49 -17.66 -39.39
N ASP A 124 -7.22 -17.64 -39.04
CA ASP A 124 -6.11 -18.14 -39.81
C ASP A 124 -5.92 -19.65 -39.62
N GLN A 125 -4.86 -20.23 -40.23
CA GLN A 125 -4.54 -21.65 -40.11
C GLN A 125 -4.14 -22.09 -38.68
N ALA A 126 -3.67 -21.14 -37.86
CA ALA A 126 -3.32 -21.35 -36.45
C ALA A 126 -4.52 -21.19 -35.51
N GLY A 127 -5.74 -20.97 -36.06
CA GLY A 127 -6.94 -20.78 -35.25
C GLY A 127 -7.04 -19.40 -34.60
N GLN A 128 -6.15 -18.43 -34.94
CA GLN A 128 -6.18 -17.06 -34.43
C GLN A 128 -7.00 -16.17 -35.37
N ARG A 129 -7.62 -15.15 -34.80
CA ARG A 129 -8.34 -14.13 -35.62
C ARG A 129 -7.35 -13.34 -36.47
N ARG A 130 -7.68 -13.15 -37.74
CA ARG A 130 -6.83 -12.38 -38.67
C ARG A 130 -6.71 -10.91 -38.32
N ASP A 131 -7.75 -10.33 -37.68
CA ASP A 131 -7.80 -8.95 -37.21
C ASP A 131 -7.28 -8.77 -35.78
N LYS A 132 -6.59 -9.78 -35.21
CA LYS A 132 -6.10 -9.76 -33.82
C LYS A 132 -5.28 -8.50 -33.52
N HIS A 133 -4.40 -8.09 -34.44
CA HIS A 133 -3.51 -6.94 -34.25
C HIS A 133 -4.22 -5.57 -34.32
N GLU A 134 -5.40 -5.53 -34.92
CA GLU A 134 -6.24 -4.32 -35.00
C GLU A 134 -7.17 -4.19 -33.79
N ARG A 135 -7.15 -5.19 -32.90
CA ARG A 135 -8.05 -5.28 -31.75
C ARG A 135 -7.28 -5.38 -30.45
N PRO A 136 -7.13 -4.26 -29.72
CA PRO A 136 -6.42 -4.24 -28.46
C PRO A 136 -6.95 -5.27 -27.46
N GLU A 137 -8.26 -5.50 -27.40
CA GLU A 137 -8.88 -6.48 -26.51
C GLU A 137 -8.53 -7.96 -26.84
N LEU A 138 -7.91 -8.21 -28.01
CA LEU A 138 -7.44 -9.53 -28.42
C LEU A 138 -5.91 -9.64 -28.46
N SER A 139 -5.20 -8.53 -28.38
CA SER A 139 -3.74 -8.47 -28.41
C SER A 139 -3.12 -8.10 -27.07
N ASN A 140 -3.85 -7.35 -26.22
CA ASN A 140 -3.33 -6.85 -24.94
C ASN A 140 -4.10 -7.43 -23.75
N GLY A 141 -3.36 -7.86 -22.72
CA GLY A 141 -3.96 -8.35 -21.48
C GLY A 141 -4.62 -7.26 -20.63
N SER A 142 -4.34 -6.00 -20.93
CA SER A 142 -4.96 -4.85 -20.28
C SER A 142 -5.59 -3.92 -21.30
N VAL A 143 -6.89 -3.65 -21.15
CA VAL A 143 -7.65 -2.74 -22.01
C VAL A 143 -8.70 -1.97 -21.19
N GLU A 144 -9.10 -0.81 -21.68
CA GLU A 144 -10.20 -0.06 -21.12
C GLU A 144 -11.36 0.02 -22.12
N LEU A 145 -12.55 -0.38 -21.70
CA LEU A 145 -13.72 -0.47 -22.55
C LEU A 145 -14.67 0.70 -22.25
N VAL A 146 -15.18 1.37 -23.26
CA VAL A 146 -16.26 2.35 -23.10
C VAL A 146 -17.54 1.58 -22.73
N ALA A 147 -18.09 1.87 -21.56
CA ALA A 147 -19.27 1.19 -21.06
C ALA A 147 -20.55 1.79 -21.69
N PRO A 148 -21.42 0.98 -22.33
CA PRO A 148 -22.71 1.45 -22.83
C PRO A 148 -23.65 1.79 -21.68
N GLY A 149 -24.75 2.52 -21.99
CA GLY A 149 -25.71 3.03 -21.01
C GLY A 149 -26.30 1.98 -20.07
N GLU A 150 -26.38 0.70 -20.48
CA GLU A 150 -26.84 -0.41 -19.62
C GLU A 150 -25.97 -0.66 -18.37
N TYR A 151 -24.74 -0.13 -18.35
CA TYR A 151 -23.84 -0.18 -17.20
C TYR A 151 -23.99 1.03 -16.27
N MET A 152 -24.92 1.92 -16.55
CA MET A 152 -25.20 3.12 -15.76
C MET A 152 -26.47 2.90 -14.95
N VAL A 153 -26.37 2.93 -13.63
CA VAL A 153 -27.54 2.92 -12.73
C VAL A 153 -28.21 4.29 -12.70
N ARG A 154 -27.41 5.35 -12.89
CA ARG A 154 -27.82 6.76 -12.99
C ARG A 154 -26.89 7.47 -13.96
N PRO A 155 -27.25 8.67 -14.44
CA PRO A 155 -26.32 9.48 -15.23
C PRO A 155 -25.00 9.69 -14.49
N PRO A 156 -23.84 9.72 -15.19
CA PRO A 156 -22.55 9.92 -14.56
C PRO A 156 -22.52 11.21 -13.74
N GLN A 157 -22.24 11.07 -12.45
CA GLN A 157 -22.20 12.22 -11.54
C GLN A 157 -20.95 13.06 -11.80
N PRO A 158 -20.98 14.38 -11.52
CA PRO A 158 -19.79 15.20 -11.54
C PRO A 158 -18.81 14.74 -10.44
N PRO A 159 -17.51 14.97 -10.58
CA PRO A 159 -16.58 14.85 -9.48
C PRO A 159 -16.98 15.79 -8.33
N VAL A 160 -17.09 15.26 -7.14
CA VAL A 160 -17.48 16.01 -5.94
C VAL A 160 -16.37 15.93 -4.91
N TYR A 161 -15.95 17.07 -4.39
CA TYR A 161 -14.97 17.20 -3.33
C TYR A 161 -15.57 17.96 -2.16
N VAL A 162 -15.72 17.30 -1.03
CA VAL A 162 -16.18 17.94 0.22
C VAL A 162 -15.08 17.85 1.25
N PHE A 163 -14.68 18.99 1.79
CA PHE A 163 -13.70 19.11 2.84
C PHE A 163 -14.41 19.21 4.19
N VAL A 164 -13.96 18.42 5.17
CA VAL A 164 -14.43 18.42 6.56
C VAL A 164 -13.24 18.76 7.43
N LEU A 165 -13.19 20.01 7.95
CA LEU A 165 -12.02 20.56 8.59
C LEU A 165 -12.24 20.83 10.08
N ASP A 166 -11.31 20.35 10.90
CA ASP A 166 -11.22 20.67 12.32
C ASP A 166 -10.78 22.13 12.51
N VAL A 167 -11.58 22.90 13.23
CA VAL A 167 -11.29 24.30 13.58
C VAL A 167 -11.13 24.49 15.09
N SER A 168 -10.93 23.41 15.84
CA SER A 168 -10.62 23.44 17.27
C SER A 168 -9.29 24.12 17.54
N TYR A 169 -9.05 24.45 18.82
CA TYR A 169 -7.78 25.01 19.27
C TYR A 169 -6.57 24.18 18.83
N GLY A 170 -6.66 22.85 18.87
CA GLY A 170 -5.58 21.97 18.45
C GLY A 170 -5.21 22.14 16.98
N ALA A 171 -6.19 22.26 16.09
CA ALA A 171 -5.97 22.46 14.66
C ALA A 171 -5.41 23.84 14.32
N VAL A 172 -5.87 24.87 15.05
CA VAL A 172 -5.41 26.26 14.84
C VAL A 172 -4.01 26.47 15.40
N ALA A 173 -3.78 26.07 16.66
CA ALA A 173 -2.51 26.28 17.35
C ALA A 173 -1.33 25.49 16.72
N SER A 174 -1.59 24.29 16.15
CA SER A 174 -0.59 23.52 15.42
C SER A 174 -0.28 24.05 14.03
N GLY A 175 -1.10 24.98 13.52
CA GLY A 175 -1.03 25.46 12.14
C GLY A 175 -1.65 24.53 11.10
N ALA A 176 -2.25 23.40 11.51
CA ALA A 176 -2.85 22.42 10.59
C ALA A 176 -3.99 23.01 9.76
N LEU A 177 -4.87 23.84 10.38
CA LEU A 177 -5.94 24.52 9.67
C LEU A 177 -5.40 25.46 8.58
N GLY A 178 -4.49 26.36 8.94
CA GLY A 178 -3.92 27.36 8.01
C GLY A 178 -3.19 26.67 6.85
N CYS A 179 -2.39 25.65 7.16
CA CYS A 179 -1.71 24.84 6.17
C CYS A 179 -2.70 24.14 5.21
N THR A 180 -3.74 23.50 5.75
CA THR A 180 -4.76 22.82 4.92
C THR A 180 -5.49 23.77 3.99
N VAL A 181 -5.89 24.94 4.48
CA VAL A 181 -6.59 25.97 3.68
C VAL A 181 -5.71 26.43 2.53
N GLU A 182 -4.45 26.72 2.78
CA GLU A 182 -3.50 27.16 1.75
C GLU A 182 -3.28 26.07 0.68
N ILE A 183 -3.21 24.81 1.12
CA ILE A 183 -3.08 23.67 0.20
C ILE A 183 -4.32 23.53 -0.69
N ILE A 184 -5.52 23.65 -0.11
CA ILE A 184 -6.77 23.60 -0.87
C ILE A 184 -6.77 24.71 -1.93
N LYS A 185 -6.51 25.96 -1.54
CA LYS A 185 -6.41 27.12 -2.47
C LYS A 185 -5.49 26.83 -3.65
N ARG A 186 -4.29 26.30 -3.35
CA ARG A 186 -3.27 26.02 -4.37
C ARG A 186 -3.72 24.98 -5.40
N HIS A 187 -4.57 24.03 -5.02
CA HIS A 187 -4.93 22.91 -5.88
C HIS A 187 -6.37 22.98 -6.46
N LEU A 188 -7.14 24.02 -6.18
CA LEU A 188 -8.52 24.14 -6.69
C LEU A 188 -8.59 24.07 -8.22
N ASP A 189 -7.65 24.69 -8.92
CA ASP A 189 -7.63 24.72 -10.39
C ASP A 189 -7.15 23.39 -11.00
N ALA A 190 -6.46 22.58 -10.20
CA ALA A 190 -5.96 21.29 -10.62
C ALA A 190 -6.94 20.13 -10.31
N LEU A 191 -8.10 20.41 -9.70
CA LEU A 191 -9.10 19.38 -9.43
C LEU A 191 -9.65 18.81 -10.74
N PRO A 192 -9.62 17.47 -10.92
CA PRO A 192 -10.12 16.86 -12.14
C PRO A 192 -11.61 17.10 -12.37
N GLY A 193 -12.03 17.23 -13.64
CA GLY A 193 -13.45 17.25 -14.04
C GLY A 193 -14.01 18.61 -14.41
N ASP A 194 -13.19 19.66 -14.57
CA ASP A 194 -13.65 20.97 -15.09
C ASP A 194 -14.45 20.78 -16.40
N PRO A 195 -15.59 21.47 -16.56
CA PRO A 195 -16.23 22.45 -15.67
C PRO A 195 -17.26 21.85 -14.70
N ARG A 196 -17.32 20.53 -14.54
CA ARG A 196 -18.38 19.81 -13.80
C ARG A 196 -18.10 19.66 -12.31
N THR A 197 -16.87 19.92 -11.86
CA THR A 197 -16.42 19.69 -10.50
C THR A 197 -17.24 20.47 -9.48
N GLN A 198 -17.67 19.78 -8.42
CA GLN A 198 -18.42 20.37 -7.31
C GLN A 198 -17.58 20.45 -6.06
N PHE A 199 -17.78 21.52 -5.31
CA PHE A 199 -17.08 21.86 -4.08
C PHE A 199 -18.03 22.05 -2.90
N GLY A 200 -17.67 21.54 -1.73
CA GLY A 200 -18.35 21.78 -0.47
C GLY A 200 -17.37 21.86 0.69
N LEU A 201 -17.74 22.57 1.74
CA LEU A 201 -16.93 22.71 2.95
C LEU A 201 -17.81 22.60 4.20
N VAL A 202 -17.35 21.84 5.16
CA VAL A 202 -17.91 21.74 6.52
C VAL A 202 -16.76 21.91 7.48
N THR A 203 -16.92 22.73 8.52
CA THR A 203 -15.95 22.78 9.61
C THR A 203 -16.60 22.38 10.94
N PHE A 204 -15.79 21.98 11.90
CA PHE A 204 -16.28 21.54 13.20
C PHE A 204 -15.31 21.86 14.32
N ASP A 205 -15.89 22.18 15.48
CA ASP A 205 -15.30 22.20 16.81
C ASP A 205 -16.27 21.48 17.76
N SER A 206 -16.80 22.13 18.81
CA SER A 206 -17.92 21.63 19.59
C SER A 206 -19.27 21.73 18.86
N THR A 207 -19.30 22.40 17.71
CA THR A 207 -20.45 22.63 16.85
C THR A 207 -20.12 22.23 15.40
N VAL A 208 -21.11 22.26 14.50
CA VAL A 208 -20.90 22.01 13.08
C VAL A 208 -21.26 23.26 12.26
N HIS A 209 -20.38 23.63 11.35
CA HIS A 209 -20.52 24.82 10.53
C HIS A 209 -20.64 24.43 9.07
N PHE A 210 -21.70 24.94 8.41
CA PHE A 210 -21.88 24.84 6.98
C PHE A 210 -21.63 26.19 6.33
N TYR A 211 -21.28 26.19 5.05
CA TYR A 211 -20.97 27.39 4.31
C TYR A 211 -21.85 27.48 3.07
N HIS A 212 -22.52 28.63 2.92
CA HIS A 212 -23.37 28.91 1.79
C HIS A 212 -22.56 29.61 0.70
N PHE A 213 -22.40 28.93 -0.46
CA PHE A 213 -21.53 29.37 -1.55
C PHE A 213 -22.29 29.87 -2.79
N LYS A 214 -23.49 30.37 -2.63
CA LYS A 214 -24.26 30.85 -3.78
C LYS A 214 -23.48 31.89 -4.61
N PRO A 215 -23.34 31.70 -5.95
CA PRO A 215 -22.53 32.60 -6.80
C PRO A 215 -22.92 34.07 -6.75
N THR A 216 -24.17 34.37 -6.34
CA THR A 216 -24.66 35.74 -6.20
C THR A 216 -24.24 36.44 -4.93
N LEU A 217 -23.62 35.73 -4.00
CA LEU A 217 -23.12 36.30 -2.74
C LEU A 217 -21.76 36.97 -2.98
N LYS A 218 -21.54 38.12 -2.34
CA LYS A 218 -20.22 38.78 -2.33
C LYS A 218 -19.30 38.21 -1.30
N MET A 219 -19.85 37.62 -0.23
CA MET A 219 -19.14 36.96 0.84
C MET A 219 -19.92 35.71 1.25
N PRO A 220 -19.21 34.60 1.63
CA PRO A 220 -19.87 33.39 2.09
C PRO A 220 -20.59 33.63 3.42
N GLN A 221 -21.70 32.93 3.62
CA GLN A 221 -22.45 32.92 4.87
C GLN A 221 -22.12 31.66 5.65
N VAL A 222 -21.82 31.83 6.94
CA VAL A 222 -21.58 30.72 7.86
C VAL A 222 -22.88 30.35 8.56
N LEU A 223 -23.23 29.09 8.56
CA LEU A 223 -24.44 28.53 9.16
C LEU A 223 -24.03 27.58 10.28
N VAL A 224 -24.09 28.06 11.51
CA VAL A 224 -23.66 27.29 12.70
C VAL A 224 -24.81 26.44 13.21
N ILE A 225 -24.57 25.16 13.41
CA ILE A 225 -25.51 24.22 14.00
C ILE A 225 -24.98 23.80 15.38
N PRO A 226 -25.49 24.43 16.46
CA PRO A 226 -25.04 24.15 17.82
C PRO A 226 -25.61 22.84 18.38
N ASP A 227 -26.79 22.41 17.91
CA ASP A 227 -27.35 21.12 18.31
C ASP A 227 -26.80 19.99 17.46
N ILE A 228 -25.75 19.33 17.96
CA ILE A 228 -25.09 18.23 17.29
C ILE A 228 -25.86 16.92 17.43
N SER A 229 -26.91 16.83 18.27
CA SER A 229 -27.72 15.63 18.44
C SER A 229 -28.83 15.52 17.38
N GLU A 230 -29.39 16.65 16.96
CA GLU A 230 -30.39 16.71 15.90
C GLU A 230 -29.90 17.55 14.72
N LEU A 231 -28.81 17.12 14.12
CA LEU A 231 -28.22 17.84 13.00
C LEU A 231 -29.18 17.90 11.82
N PHE A 232 -29.39 19.09 11.25
CA PHE A 232 -30.15 19.30 10.01
C PHE A 232 -29.32 20.06 8.98
N LEU A 233 -29.74 20.01 7.70
CA LEU A 233 -29.11 20.79 6.64
C LEU A 233 -29.82 22.15 6.53
N PRO A 234 -29.12 23.26 6.80
CA PRO A 234 -29.81 24.58 6.82
C PRO A 234 -30.22 25.07 5.43
N LEU A 235 -29.46 24.78 4.39
CA LEU A 235 -29.72 25.18 3.01
C LEU A 235 -29.22 24.08 2.04
N PRO A 236 -29.96 22.98 1.86
CA PRO A 236 -29.43 21.80 1.19
C PRO A 236 -28.92 22.04 -0.25
N GLU A 237 -29.51 22.98 -0.97
CA GLU A 237 -29.22 23.22 -2.40
C GLU A 237 -27.94 24.01 -2.65
N ASP A 238 -27.50 24.81 -1.68
CA ASP A 238 -26.39 25.75 -1.86
C ASP A 238 -25.13 25.41 -1.02
N LEU A 239 -25.09 24.20 -0.42
CA LEU A 239 -23.94 23.71 0.36
C LEU A 239 -22.93 22.94 -0.52
N LEU A 240 -23.37 22.47 -1.66
CA LEU A 240 -22.56 21.83 -2.68
C LEU A 240 -22.76 22.58 -3.99
N VAL A 241 -21.71 23.21 -4.50
CA VAL A 241 -21.79 24.14 -5.62
C VAL A 241 -20.80 23.79 -6.73
N ASN A 242 -21.07 24.28 -7.94
CA ASN A 242 -20.11 24.19 -9.03
C ASN A 242 -18.89 25.07 -8.71
N LEU A 243 -17.69 24.46 -8.71
CA LEU A 243 -16.44 25.12 -8.35
C LEU A 243 -16.18 26.38 -9.21
N LYS A 244 -16.42 26.30 -10.51
CA LYS A 244 -16.14 27.38 -11.45
C LYS A 244 -17.10 28.57 -11.29
N GLU A 245 -18.39 28.26 -11.08
CA GLU A 245 -19.43 29.29 -10.94
C GLU A 245 -19.31 30.04 -9.60
N SER A 246 -18.88 29.34 -8.53
CA SER A 246 -18.78 29.92 -7.17
C SER A 246 -17.34 30.27 -6.77
N ARG A 247 -16.40 30.32 -7.70
CA ARG A 247 -14.97 30.44 -7.42
C ARG A 247 -14.63 31.64 -6.53
N GLU A 248 -15.17 32.82 -6.85
CA GLU A 248 -14.86 34.05 -6.08
C GLU A 248 -15.32 33.95 -4.61
N VAL A 249 -16.47 33.33 -4.38
CA VAL A 249 -17.02 33.15 -3.02
C VAL A 249 -16.19 32.10 -2.25
N ILE A 250 -15.75 31.03 -2.93
CA ILE A 250 -14.91 30.00 -2.33
C ILE A 250 -13.53 30.57 -1.95
N ASP A 251 -12.89 31.31 -2.84
CA ASP A 251 -11.59 31.94 -2.59
C ASP A 251 -11.69 32.93 -1.42
N SER A 252 -12.75 33.76 -1.38
CA SER A 252 -13.00 34.70 -0.28
C SER A 252 -13.15 33.99 1.06
N LEU A 253 -13.84 32.82 1.09
CA LEU A 253 -13.94 32.05 2.34
C LEU A 253 -12.60 31.47 2.77
N LEU A 254 -11.90 30.81 1.86
CA LEU A 254 -10.64 30.15 2.16
C LEU A 254 -9.60 31.16 2.64
N GLU A 255 -9.65 32.43 2.17
CA GLU A 255 -8.80 33.49 2.66
C GLU A 255 -9.16 33.93 4.06
N ALA A 256 -10.44 34.01 4.38
CA ALA A 256 -10.94 34.47 5.67
C ALA A 256 -10.88 33.38 6.77
N LEU A 257 -10.99 32.10 6.38
CA LEU A 257 -11.22 30.98 7.30
C LEU A 257 -10.20 30.87 8.44
N PRO A 258 -8.87 30.94 8.21
CA PRO A 258 -7.90 30.88 9.31
C PRO A 258 -8.08 32.03 10.32
N GLY A 259 -8.35 33.24 9.84
CA GLY A 259 -8.60 34.42 10.69
C GLY A 259 -9.89 34.34 11.50
N MET A 260 -10.92 33.65 10.98
CA MET A 260 -12.18 33.48 11.71
C MET A 260 -12.02 32.70 13.01
N TYR A 261 -11.09 31.73 13.03
CA TYR A 261 -10.85 30.86 14.16
C TYR A 261 -9.54 31.13 14.92
N GLU A 262 -8.78 32.16 14.54
CA GLU A 262 -7.48 32.50 15.14
C GLU A 262 -7.53 32.61 16.69
N LYS A 263 -8.66 33.07 17.24
CA LYS A 263 -8.83 33.26 18.69
C LYS A 263 -9.64 32.15 19.36
N THR A 264 -9.88 31.05 18.66
CA THR A 264 -10.62 29.92 19.26
C THR A 264 -9.91 29.38 20.50
N ARG A 265 -10.67 28.96 21.48
CA ARG A 265 -10.20 28.20 22.67
C ARG A 265 -10.98 26.89 22.83
N ASP A 266 -11.79 26.56 21.86
CA ASP A 266 -12.57 25.32 21.87
C ASP A 266 -11.63 24.13 21.63
N MET A 267 -11.57 23.23 22.61
CA MET A 267 -10.73 22.04 22.57
C MET A 267 -11.52 20.78 22.18
N GLU A 268 -12.81 20.90 21.97
CA GLU A 268 -13.71 19.80 21.67
C GLU A 268 -13.79 19.55 20.16
N ALA A 269 -14.16 18.33 19.79
CA ALA A 269 -14.28 17.93 18.40
C ALA A 269 -15.54 17.08 18.16
N ALA A 270 -16.49 17.64 17.43
CA ALA A 270 -17.73 16.98 17.00
C ALA A 270 -17.59 16.34 15.61
N LEU A 271 -16.54 15.55 15.38
CA LEU A 271 -16.24 14.94 14.08
C LEU A 271 -17.39 14.06 13.58
N GLY A 272 -18.00 13.23 14.43
CA GLY A 272 -19.08 12.33 14.00
C GLY A 272 -20.31 13.08 13.47
N PRO A 273 -20.83 14.10 14.18
CA PRO A 273 -21.83 15.01 13.64
C PRO A 273 -21.43 15.69 12.34
N ALA A 274 -20.19 16.19 12.21
CA ALA A 274 -19.68 16.80 10.97
C ALA A 274 -19.66 15.81 9.80
N LEU A 275 -19.23 14.57 10.01
CA LEU A 275 -19.30 13.49 9.03
C LEU A 275 -20.74 13.17 8.63
N THR A 276 -21.67 13.19 9.59
CA THR A 276 -23.11 12.98 9.31
C THR A 276 -23.69 14.14 8.50
N GLY A 277 -23.27 15.37 8.78
CA GLY A 277 -23.65 16.56 8.00
C GLY A 277 -23.12 16.49 6.56
N ALA A 278 -21.85 16.25 6.39
CA ALA A 278 -21.22 16.09 5.08
C ALA A 278 -21.84 14.91 4.28
N TYR A 279 -22.16 13.81 4.95
CA TYR A 279 -22.90 12.68 4.34
C TYR A 279 -24.24 13.14 3.77
N ARG A 280 -25.03 13.90 4.53
CA ARG A 280 -26.35 14.40 4.05
C ARG A 280 -26.22 15.31 2.82
N VAL A 281 -25.17 16.12 2.77
CA VAL A 281 -24.87 16.97 1.60
C VAL A 281 -24.51 16.11 0.39
N MET A 282 -23.68 15.08 0.57
CA MET A 282 -23.13 14.27 -0.52
C MET A 282 -24.00 13.09 -0.94
N ALA A 283 -24.90 12.59 -0.09
CA ALA A 283 -25.64 11.35 -0.34
C ALA A 283 -26.39 11.30 -1.69
N PRO A 284 -26.94 12.39 -2.26
CA PRO A 284 -27.57 12.37 -3.57
C PRO A 284 -26.60 12.12 -4.73
N VAL A 285 -25.34 12.55 -4.59
CA VAL A 285 -24.35 12.57 -5.69
C VAL A 285 -23.18 11.63 -5.48
N GLY A 286 -22.74 11.41 -4.23
CA GLY A 286 -21.51 10.68 -3.91
C GLY A 286 -20.26 11.56 -3.99
N GLY A 287 -19.07 10.97 -4.11
CA GLY A 287 -17.84 11.70 -4.32
C GLY A 287 -16.75 11.44 -3.28
N LYS A 288 -15.83 12.38 -3.12
CA LYS A 288 -14.66 12.32 -2.23
C LYS A 288 -14.85 13.25 -1.04
N MET A 289 -14.78 12.72 0.16
CA MET A 289 -14.79 13.47 1.41
C MET A 289 -13.36 13.51 1.96
N CYS A 290 -12.75 14.68 2.03
CA CYS A 290 -11.43 14.91 2.58
C CYS A 290 -11.57 15.43 4.03
N VAL A 291 -11.20 14.62 5.00
CA VAL A 291 -11.35 14.92 6.43
C VAL A 291 -9.99 15.26 7.00
N VAL A 292 -9.84 16.45 7.59
CA VAL A 292 -8.63 16.85 8.34
C VAL A 292 -9.02 17.08 9.77
N THR A 293 -8.42 16.33 10.69
CA THR A 293 -8.65 16.45 12.14
C THR A 293 -7.34 16.50 12.89
N ALA A 294 -7.28 17.33 13.90
CA ALA A 294 -6.14 17.46 14.80
C ALA A 294 -6.45 16.91 16.20
N THR A 295 -7.72 16.79 16.53
CA THR A 295 -8.21 16.46 17.86
C THR A 295 -8.99 15.15 17.83
N MET A 296 -8.81 14.32 18.88
CA MET A 296 -9.65 13.13 19.06
C MET A 296 -11.13 13.53 19.17
N PRO A 297 -12.05 12.84 18.47
CA PRO A 297 -13.49 13.14 18.57
C PRO A 297 -14.01 12.95 20.01
N THR A 298 -14.49 14.02 20.62
CA THR A 298 -14.93 14.04 22.03
C THR A 298 -16.42 14.19 22.20
N LEU A 299 -17.14 14.72 21.19
CA LEU A 299 -18.55 15.06 21.27
C LEU A 299 -19.40 14.38 20.22
N GLY A 300 -20.66 14.16 20.59
CA GLY A 300 -21.71 13.64 19.70
C GLY A 300 -21.56 12.18 19.37
N ASP A 301 -22.21 11.78 18.29
CA ASP A 301 -22.12 10.42 17.76
C ASP A 301 -20.68 10.11 17.32
N GLY A 302 -20.20 8.89 17.58
CA GLY A 302 -18.82 8.51 17.27
C GLY A 302 -17.76 9.14 18.19
N ARG A 303 -18.15 9.72 19.31
CA ARG A 303 -17.20 10.17 20.33
C ARG A 303 -16.30 9.04 20.79
N LEU A 304 -15.01 9.32 20.95
CA LEU A 304 -13.99 8.37 21.39
C LEU A 304 -13.49 8.72 22.79
N LYS A 305 -12.89 7.75 23.44
CA LYS A 305 -12.29 7.88 24.77
C LYS A 305 -10.81 7.58 24.67
N HIS A 306 -10.03 8.23 25.52
CA HIS A 306 -8.64 7.86 25.67
C HIS A 306 -8.51 6.49 26.31
N ARG A 307 -8.06 5.49 25.54
CA ARG A 307 -7.93 4.09 25.97
C ARG A 307 -6.52 3.54 25.85
N GLU A 308 -5.53 4.43 25.64
CA GLU A 308 -4.14 4.03 25.56
C GLU A 308 -3.67 3.47 26.90
N GLU A 309 -3.28 2.21 26.93
CA GLU A 309 -2.72 1.53 28.09
C GLU A 309 -1.24 1.21 27.86
N LEU A 310 -0.35 2.06 28.38
CA LEU A 310 1.09 1.94 28.18
C LEU A 310 1.69 0.61 28.65
N ARG A 311 1.07 -0.02 29.68
CA ARG A 311 1.49 -1.32 30.21
C ARG A 311 1.15 -2.49 29.29
N ALA A 312 0.22 -2.30 28.39
CA ALA A 312 -0.18 -3.32 27.43
C ALA A 312 0.71 -3.34 26.19
N LEU A 313 1.49 -2.29 25.95
CA LEU A 313 2.37 -2.16 24.80
C LEU A 313 3.41 -3.29 24.74
N GLY A 314 3.57 -3.87 23.58
CA GLY A 314 4.47 -5.02 23.34
C GLY A 314 3.98 -6.34 23.93
N THR A 315 2.83 -6.38 24.59
CA THR A 315 2.23 -7.60 25.16
C THR A 315 1.13 -8.17 24.26
N GLU A 316 0.64 -9.35 24.59
CA GLU A 316 -0.50 -9.98 23.90
C GLU A 316 -1.79 -9.14 23.96
N ARG A 317 -1.92 -8.25 24.95
CA ARG A 317 -3.11 -7.40 25.12
C ARG A 317 -3.12 -6.17 24.21
N GLU A 318 -1.99 -5.84 23.61
CA GLU A 318 -1.89 -4.65 22.72
C GLU A 318 -2.91 -4.71 21.56
N HIS A 319 -3.20 -5.90 21.03
CA HIS A 319 -4.12 -6.04 19.90
C HIS A 319 -5.54 -5.49 20.17
N VAL A 320 -5.95 -5.35 21.43
CA VAL A 320 -7.23 -4.74 21.80
C VAL A 320 -7.25 -3.26 21.43
N MET A 321 -6.13 -2.56 21.62
CA MET A 321 -5.98 -1.15 21.24
C MET A 321 -5.82 -0.95 19.73
N LEU A 322 -5.42 -1.99 19.00
CA LEU A 322 -5.25 -1.94 17.53
C LEU A 322 -6.56 -2.22 16.77
N ASN A 323 -7.61 -2.60 17.49
CA ASN A 323 -8.95 -2.79 16.94
C ASN A 323 -9.86 -1.60 17.30
N PRO A 324 -10.86 -1.27 16.46
CA PRO A 324 -11.85 -0.25 16.81
C PRO A 324 -12.55 -0.56 18.14
N GLU A 325 -12.69 0.44 18.99
CA GLU A 325 -13.49 0.32 20.23
C GLU A 325 -14.98 0.19 19.92
N GLU A 326 -15.43 1.05 19.00
CA GLU A 326 -16.84 1.22 18.65
C GLU A 326 -17.11 0.84 17.19
N SER A 327 -18.28 0.28 16.94
CA SER A 327 -18.70 -0.08 15.56
C SER A 327 -19.21 1.13 14.75
N TRP A 328 -19.40 2.31 15.36
CA TRP A 328 -20.02 3.47 14.75
C TRP A 328 -19.30 3.88 13.43
N TYR A 329 -17.97 4.05 13.47
CA TYR A 329 -17.19 4.45 12.28
C TYR A 329 -17.29 3.43 11.15
N ARG A 330 -17.27 2.14 11.49
CA ARG A 330 -17.48 1.07 10.50
C ARG A 330 -18.87 1.14 9.89
N THR A 331 -19.91 1.32 10.73
CA THR A 331 -21.30 1.43 10.26
C THR A 331 -21.46 2.62 9.34
N LYS A 332 -20.93 3.79 9.71
CA LYS A 332 -20.95 5.00 8.87
C LYS A 332 -20.17 4.81 7.59
N ALA A 333 -19.01 4.21 7.61
CA ALA A 333 -18.23 3.93 6.40
C ALA A 333 -19.01 3.04 5.42
N VAL A 334 -19.76 2.04 5.93
CA VAL A 334 -20.65 1.22 5.09
C VAL A 334 -21.81 2.03 4.51
N GLU A 335 -22.40 2.93 5.29
CA GLU A 335 -23.44 3.86 4.80
C GLU A 335 -22.88 4.74 3.68
N PHE A 336 -21.69 5.32 3.86
CA PHE A 336 -20.99 6.15 2.88
C PHE A 336 -20.69 5.36 1.60
N SER A 337 -20.18 4.14 1.74
CA SER A 337 -19.89 3.27 0.59
C SER A 337 -21.14 2.92 -0.23
N ARG A 338 -22.32 2.82 0.40
CA ARG A 338 -23.58 2.54 -0.29
C ARG A 338 -24.00 3.66 -1.23
N VAL A 339 -23.70 4.91 -0.87
CA VAL A 339 -24.01 6.10 -1.66
C VAL A 339 -22.78 6.62 -2.44
N GLN A 340 -21.74 5.83 -2.57
CA GLN A 340 -20.54 6.12 -3.35
C GLN A 340 -19.72 7.30 -2.79
N ILE A 341 -19.64 7.45 -1.48
CA ILE A 341 -18.76 8.41 -0.81
C ILE A 341 -17.50 7.68 -0.34
N SER A 342 -16.34 8.16 -0.77
CA SER A 342 -15.02 7.76 -0.25
C SER A 342 -14.53 8.77 0.78
N VAL A 343 -13.86 8.30 1.83
CA VAL A 343 -13.29 9.15 2.88
C VAL A 343 -11.79 9.04 2.89
N ASP A 344 -11.11 10.14 2.60
CA ASP A 344 -9.67 10.30 2.82
C ASP A 344 -9.47 11.05 4.14
N LEU A 345 -8.71 10.46 5.06
CA LEU A 345 -8.57 10.94 6.43
C LEU A 345 -7.13 11.38 6.71
N PHE A 346 -6.97 12.63 7.12
CA PHE A 346 -5.71 13.24 7.54
C PHE A 346 -5.79 13.56 9.03
N VAL A 347 -4.94 12.93 9.83
CA VAL A 347 -4.89 13.14 11.28
C VAL A 347 -3.59 13.88 11.62
N ALA A 348 -3.72 15.19 11.86
CA ALA A 348 -2.60 16.09 12.19
C ALA A 348 -2.56 16.32 13.70
N ALA A 349 -2.21 15.26 14.45
CA ALA A 349 -2.19 15.30 15.91
C ALA A 349 -1.11 16.26 16.42
N PRO A 350 -1.47 17.35 17.16
CA PRO A 350 -0.53 18.42 17.51
C PRO A 350 0.59 17.94 18.44
N ALA A 351 1.76 18.57 18.33
CA ALA A 351 2.85 18.34 19.26
C ALA A 351 2.45 18.81 20.68
N GLY A 352 2.80 18.04 21.70
CA GLY A 352 2.52 18.34 23.09
C GLY A 352 3.50 17.67 24.04
N GLN A 353 3.34 17.89 25.35
CA GLN A 353 4.18 17.24 26.37
C GLN A 353 3.99 15.72 26.43
N GLN A 354 2.84 15.24 26.01
CA GLN A 354 2.56 13.80 25.86
C GLN A 354 2.24 13.51 24.38
N SER A 355 2.62 12.32 23.93
CA SER A 355 2.26 11.88 22.58
C SER A 355 0.73 11.92 22.41
N PRO A 356 0.20 12.66 21.44
CA PRO A 356 -1.23 12.75 21.23
C PRO A 356 -1.80 11.39 20.82
N TYR A 357 -2.83 10.95 21.50
CA TYR A 357 -3.60 9.75 21.18
C TYR A 357 -4.90 10.15 20.49
N THR A 358 -5.18 9.58 19.34
CA THR A 358 -6.36 9.93 18.53
C THR A 358 -7.33 8.78 18.33
N ASP A 359 -7.01 7.59 18.83
CA ASP A 359 -7.69 6.32 18.53
C ASP A 359 -7.82 6.06 17.04
N LEU A 360 -6.67 6.09 16.38
CA LEU A 360 -6.57 5.86 14.93
C LEU A 360 -7.16 4.51 14.51
N ALA A 361 -7.15 3.52 15.40
CA ALA A 361 -7.76 2.21 15.16
C ALA A 361 -9.27 2.31 14.86
N SER A 362 -9.99 3.18 15.58
CA SER A 362 -11.42 3.44 15.32
C SER A 362 -11.63 4.28 14.07
N LEU A 363 -10.84 5.34 13.89
CA LEU A 363 -10.96 6.26 12.75
C LEU A 363 -10.59 5.61 11.42
N ALA A 364 -9.61 4.71 11.39
CA ALA A 364 -9.14 4.02 10.19
C ALA A 364 -10.24 3.14 9.51
N ALA A 365 -11.34 2.87 10.20
CA ALA A 365 -12.49 2.21 9.60
C ALA A 365 -13.10 3.05 8.45
N LEU A 366 -13.05 4.37 8.50
CA LEU A 366 -13.56 5.25 7.45
C LEU A 366 -12.86 4.98 6.11
N PRO A 367 -11.55 5.21 5.94
CA PRO A 367 -10.87 4.93 4.68
C PRO A 367 -10.90 3.44 4.31
N LYS A 368 -10.81 2.52 5.27
CA LYS A 368 -10.77 1.07 5.03
C LYS A 368 -12.02 0.56 4.28
N PHE A 369 -13.21 0.99 4.68
CA PHE A 369 -14.46 0.49 4.10
C PHE A 369 -15.04 1.40 3.01
N THR A 370 -14.44 2.54 2.73
CA THR A 370 -14.85 3.45 1.66
C THR A 370 -13.87 3.52 0.48
N GLY A 371 -12.77 2.74 0.53
CA GLY A 371 -11.75 2.79 -0.51
C GLY A 371 -10.89 4.05 -0.51
N GLY A 372 -10.88 4.80 0.60
CA GLY A 372 -10.07 6.01 0.78
C GLY A 372 -8.68 5.73 1.36
N ASN A 373 -8.00 6.79 1.81
CA ASN A 373 -6.65 6.76 2.33
C ASN A 373 -6.59 7.29 3.75
N LEU A 374 -5.57 6.84 4.51
CA LEU A 374 -5.26 7.32 5.84
C LEU A 374 -3.88 7.97 5.83
N PHE A 375 -3.79 9.17 6.39
CA PHE A 375 -2.54 9.90 6.62
C PHE A 375 -2.47 10.27 8.10
N TYR A 376 -1.30 10.13 8.69
CA TYR A 376 -1.09 10.40 10.10
C TYR A 376 0.21 11.16 10.32
N TYR A 377 0.11 12.27 11.03
CA TYR A 377 1.21 13.19 11.36
C TYR A 377 1.30 13.32 12.87
N PRO A 378 2.03 12.41 13.55
CA PRO A 378 2.19 12.44 14.99
C PRO A 378 3.05 13.62 15.44
N GLY A 379 2.54 14.45 16.33
CA GLY A 379 3.24 15.66 16.78
C GLY A 379 3.40 16.68 15.66
N PHE A 380 2.32 16.89 14.87
CA PHE A 380 2.30 17.80 13.73
C PHE A 380 2.89 19.16 14.05
N SER A 381 3.85 19.59 13.25
CA SER A 381 4.51 20.89 13.33
C SER A 381 4.87 21.40 11.95
N VAL A 382 4.40 22.59 11.61
CA VAL A 382 4.76 23.25 10.35
C VAL A 382 6.25 23.50 10.26
N GLU A 383 6.88 23.88 11.38
CA GLU A 383 8.32 24.17 11.46
C GLU A 383 9.20 22.94 11.18
N LYS A 384 8.73 21.75 11.55
CA LYS A 384 9.43 20.47 11.28
C LYS A 384 9.22 19.92 9.88
N GLY A 385 8.48 20.63 9.02
CA GLY A 385 8.22 20.24 7.64
C GLY A 385 6.99 19.35 7.42
N ASP A 386 6.19 19.07 8.47
CA ASP A 386 4.95 18.29 8.31
C ASP A 386 3.93 19.04 7.45
N GLY A 387 3.93 20.37 7.46
CA GLY A 387 3.09 21.18 6.57
C GLY A 387 3.41 20.91 5.09
N ARG A 388 4.69 20.83 4.71
CA ARG A 388 5.09 20.47 3.35
C ARG A 388 4.67 19.06 3.00
N LYS A 389 4.94 18.08 3.88
CA LYS A 389 4.52 16.69 3.70
C LYS A 389 3.01 16.58 3.49
N MET A 390 2.21 17.20 4.33
CA MET A 390 0.75 17.22 4.20
C MET A 390 0.30 17.88 2.90
N GLY A 391 1.00 18.95 2.48
CA GLY A 391 0.74 19.66 1.22
C GLY A 391 0.92 18.78 0.00
N GLU A 392 2.04 18.08 -0.09
CA GLU A 392 2.34 17.18 -1.20
C GLU A 392 1.38 15.96 -1.22
N GLU A 393 1.04 15.42 -0.06
CA GLU A 393 0.14 14.28 0.05
C GLU A 393 -1.32 14.65 -0.28
N ILE A 394 -1.83 15.79 0.20
CA ILE A 394 -3.16 16.30 -0.18
C ILE A 394 -3.17 16.67 -1.67
N GLY A 395 -2.18 17.40 -2.14
CA GLY A 395 -2.07 17.80 -3.55
C GLY A 395 -2.09 16.61 -4.49
N SER A 396 -1.24 15.61 -4.24
CA SER A 396 -1.22 14.35 -5.01
C SER A 396 -2.57 13.62 -4.94
N LEU A 397 -3.21 13.57 -3.77
CA LEU A 397 -4.51 12.91 -3.61
C LEU A 397 -5.63 13.60 -4.40
N LEU A 398 -5.61 14.93 -4.47
CA LEU A 398 -6.64 15.70 -5.16
C LEU A 398 -6.49 15.66 -6.68
N THR A 399 -5.26 15.62 -7.19
CA THR A 399 -4.97 15.79 -8.63
C THR A 399 -4.78 14.49 -9.39
N ARG A 400 -4.47 13.38 -8.71
CA ARG A 400 -4.22 12.10 -9.36
C ARG A 400 -5.45 11.51 -10.05
N PRO A 401 -5.28 10.70 -11.11
CA PRO A 401 -6.36 10.00 -11.77
C PRO A 401 -7.16 9.15 -10.80
N THR A 402 -8.47 9.37 -10.77
CA THR A 402 -9.40 8.70 -9.87
C THR A 402 -10.64 8.25 -10.64
N GLY A 403 -10.98 6.97 -10.53
CA GLY A 403 -12.24 6.42 -10.98
C GLY A 403 -13.28 6.55 -9.86
N PHE A 404 -14.40 7.20 -10.14
CA PHE A 404 -15.53 7.38 -9.23
C PHE A 404 -16.56 6.27 -9.40
N GLU A 405 -17.38 6.03 -8.38
CA GLU A 405 -18.46 5.03 -8.40
C GLU A 405 -17.97 3.65 -8.88
N ALA A 406 -16.79 3.25 -8.41
CA ALA A 406 -16.14 2.08 -8.93
C ALA A 406 -16.63 0.79 -8.26
N VAL A 407 -16.63 -0.29 -9.04
CA VAL A 407 -16.80 -1.65 -8.54
C VAL A 407 -15.83 -2.57 -9.26
N MET A 408 -15.20 -3.48 -8.53
CA MET A 408 -14.27 -4.45 -9.09
C MET A 408 -14.73 -5.88 -8.85
N ARG A 409 -14.51 -6.73 -9.85
CA ARG A 409 -14.74 -8.17 -9.72
C ARG A 409 -13.54 -8.92 -10.26
N VAL A 410 -13.07 -9.91 -9.50
CA VAL A 410 -11.97 -10.81 -9.88
C VAL A 410 -12.54 -12.18 -10.20
N ARG A 411 -12.14 -12.74 -11.34
CA ARG A 411 -12.53 -14.09 -11.81
C ARG A 411 -11.29 -14.91 -12.08
N ALA A 412 -11.31 -16.15 -11.64
CA ALA A 412 -10.26 -17.12 -11.90
C ALA A 412 -10.80 -18.28 -12.74
N THR A 413 -9.93 -18.93 -13.51
CA THR A 413 -10.26 -20.14 -14.27
C THR A 413 -10.85 -21.20 -13.34
N ARG A 414 -11.84 -21.92 -13.86
CA ARG A 414 -12.52 -23.02 -13.17
C ARG A 414 -11.51 -23.98 -12.52
N GLY A 415 -11.78 -24.37 -11.30
CA GLY A 415 -10.88 -25.15 -10.45
C GLY A 415 -10.07 -24.31 -9.44
N LEU A 416 -10.05 -22.98 -9.62
CA LEU A 416 -9.56 -22.01 -8.61
C LEU A 416 -10.70 -21.13 -8.12
N LYS A 417 -10.65 -20.78 -6.85
CA LYS A 417 -11.55 -19.78 -6.21
C LYS A 417 -10.77 -18.74 -5.45
N VAL A 418 -11.29 -17.52 -5.42
CA VAL A 418 -10.85 -16.47 -4.52
C VAL A 418 -11.33 -16.79 -3.11
N THR A 419 -10.43 -16.75 -2.14
CA THR A 419 -10.71 -17.05 -0.73
C THR A 419 -10.72 -15.82 0.15
N GLN A 420 -9.86 -14.82 -0.15
CA GLN A 420 -9.71 -13.61 0.66
C GLN A 420 -9.26 -12.43 -0.18
N PHE A 421 -9.74 -11.24 0.18
CA PHE A 421 -9.25 -9.96 -0.32
C PHE A 421 -8.54 -9.18 0.79
N TYR A 422 -7.54 -8.38 0.43
CA TYR A 422 -6.82 -7.46 1.31
C TYR A 422 -6.76 -6.07 0.68
N GLY A 423 -6.81 -5.01 1.49
CA GLY A 423 -6.81 -3.61 1.05
C GLY A 423 -8.01 -2.84 1.59
N ASN A 424 -8.29 -1.68 0.99
CA ASN A 424 -9.40 -0.80 1.36
C ASN A 424 -10.59 -1.00 0.42
N TYR A 425 -11.63 -1.65 0.88
CA TYR A 425 -12.83 -1.96 0.10
C TYR A 425 -14.02 -2.31 1.00
N TYR A 426 -15.20 -2.32 0.40
CA TYR A 426 -16.39 -2.95 0.97
C TYR A 426 -16.90 -4.05 0.04
N ILE A 427 -17.22 -5.25 0.59
CA ILE A 427 -17.76 -6.35 -0.22
C ILE A 427 -19.28 -6.25 -0.31
N ARG A 428 -19.80 -6.19 -1.53
CA ARG A 428 -21.23 -6.36 -1.84
C ARG A 428 -21.47 -7.79 -2.33
N GLY A 429 -22.26 -8.54 -1.57
CA GLY A 429 -22.47 -9.96 -1.90
C GLY A 429 -21.23 -10.81 -1.60
N THR A 430 -20.86 -11.71 -2.52
CA THR A 430 -19.79 -12.69 -2.32
C THR A 430 -18.43 -12.29 -2.89
N ASP A 431 -18.40 -11.51 -3.99
CA ASP A 431 -17.19 -11.30 -4.80
C ASP A 431 -17.11 -9.93 -5.50
N LEU A 432 -18.04 -9.02 -5.20
CA LEU A 432 -18.05 -7.68 -5.75
C LEU A 432 -17.48 -6.67 -4.75
N LEU A 433 -16.31 -6.12 -5.06
CA LEU A 433 -15.69 -5.05 -4.29
C LEU A 433 -16.33 -3.72 -4.68
N ALA A 434 -16.95 -3.06 -3.72
CA ALA A 434 -17.43 -1.69 -3.85
C ALA A 434 -16.29 -0.74 -3.47
N LEU A 435 -15.98 0.17 -4.38
CA LEU A 435 -14.91 1.12 -4.32
C LEU A 435 -15.48 2.49 -4.70
N PRO A 436 -16.09 3.24 -3.76
CA PRO A 436 -16.61 4.57 -4.07
C PRO A 436 -15.64 5.39 -4.92
N ASN A 437 -14.33 5.31 -4.59
CA ASN A 437 -13.25 5.79 -5.43
C ASN A 437 -12.17 4.71 -5.58
N CYS A 438 -11.54 4.66 -6.76
CA CYS A 438 -10.37 3.86 -7.04
C CYS A 438 -9.35 4.75 -7.76
N SER A 439 -8.20 4.95 -7.15
CA SER A 439 -7.13 5.79 -7.72
C SER A 439 -5.97 4.95 -8.22
N SER A 440 -4.99 5.63 -8.84
CA SER A 440 -3.74 4.99 -9.28
C SER A 440 -3.01 4.23 -8.17
N GLU A 441 -3.18 4.65 -6.91
CA GLU A 441 -2.52 4.05 -5.73
C GLU A 441 -3.36 2.98 -5.01
N SER A 442 -4.55 2.65 -5.53
CA SER A 442 -5.41 1.63 -4.92
C SER A 442 -4.90 0.22 -5.22
N VAL A 443 -4.55 -0.52 -4.18
CA VAL A 443 -3.95 -1.87 -4.27
C VAL A 443 -4.77 -2.90 -3.51
N PHE A 444 -4.94 -4.07 -4.13
CA PHE A 444 -5.72 -5.18 -3.57
C PHE A 444 -4.90 -6.46 -3.63
N GLY A 445 -4.72 -7.12 -2.48
CA GLY A 445 -4.24 -8.49 -2.43
C GLY A 445 -5.41 -9.46 -2.59
N VAL A 446 -5.22 -10.51 -3.36
CA VAL A 446 -6.24 -11.54 -3.59
C VAL A 446 -5.61 -12.90 -3.34
N GLU A 447 -6.12 -13.63 -2.36
CA GLU A 447 -5.70 -15.00 -2.08
C GLU A 447 -6.62 -15.99 -2.78
N MET A 448 -6.05 -17.04 -3.33
CA MET A 448 -6.76 -18.06 -4.10
C MET A 448 -6.46 -19.46 -3.56
N ALA A 449 -7.37 -20.37 -3.79
CA ALA A 449 -7.20 -21.79 -3.48
C ALA A 449 -7.80 -22.66 -4.58
N HIS A 450 -7.35 -23.91 -4.66
CA HIS A 450 -7.98 -24.91 -5.49
C HIS A 450 -9.41 -25.18 -4.97
N ASP A 451 -10.35 -25.17 -5.88
CA ASP A 451 -11.76 -25.53 -5.63
C ASP A 451 -12.06 -26.96 -6.06
N GLU A 452 -11.24 -27.50 -6.96
CA GLU A 452 -11.29 -28.89 -7.44
C GLU A 452 -9.96 -29.61 -7.07
N ALA A 453 -10.00 -30.93 -6.90
CA ALA A 453 -8.81 -31.72 -6.55
C ALA A 453 -7.69 -31.57 -7.58
N PHE A 454 -8.03 -31.48 -8.86
CA PHE A 454 -7.11 -31.30 -9.98
C PHE A 454 -7.62 -30.20 -10.91
N LEU A 455 -6.69 -29.41 -11.45
CA LEU A 455 -6.96 -28.45 -12.50
C LEU A 455 -6.97 -29.19 -13.87
N THR A 456 -8.04 -29.04 -14.61
CA THR A 456 -8.18 -29.62 -15.96
C THR A 456 -7.58 -28.74 -17.04
N ALA A 457 -7.31 -27.46 -16.71
CA ALA A 457 -6.71 -26.49 -17.62
C ALA A 457 -5.19 -26.62 -17.63
N SER A 458 -4.56 -26.48 -18.78
CA SER A 458 -3.10 -26.35 -18.91
C SER A 458 -2.62 -24.92 -18.61
N VAL A 459 -3.52 -23.94 -18.68
CA VAL A 459 -3.27 -22.53 -18.37
C VAL A 459 -4.39 -21.99 -17.50
N ILE A 460 -4.03 -21.29 -16.44
CA ILE A 460 -4.96 -20.54 -15.58
C ILE A 460 -4.95 -19.09 -16.00
N CYS A 461 -6.14 -18.50 -16.08
CA CYS A 461 -6.31 -17.07 -16.27
C CYS A 461 -7.01 -16.46 -15.05
N VAL A 462 -6.56 -15.28 -14.64
CA VAL A 462 -7.25 -14.43 -13.66
C VAL A 462 -7.56 -13.10 -14.34
N GLN A 463 -8.84 -12.71 -14.29
CA GLN A 463 -9.30 -11.44 -14.85
C GLN A 463 -9.86 -10.56 -13.74
N ALA A 464 -9.27 -9.38 -13.59
CA ALA A 464 -9.82 -8.28 -12.80
C ALA A 464 -10.53 -7.29 -13.72
N ALA A 465 -11.77 -6.96 -13.41
CA ALA A 465 -12.56 -6.00 -14.16
C ALA A 465 -13.07 -4.90 -13.21
N LEU A 466 -12.64 -3.66 -13.45
CA LEU A 466 -13.01 -2.45 -12.72
C LEU A 466 -13.95 -1.61 -13.57
N LEU A 467 -15.21 -1.50 -13.16
CA LEU A 467 -16.17 -0.55 -13.73
C LEU A 467 -16.08 0.75 -12.93
N HIS A 468 -15.89 1.88 -13.59
CA HIS A 468 -15.76 3.19 -12.93
C HIS A 468 -16.29 4.34 -13.83
N THR A 469 -16.51 5.50 -13.24
CA THR A 469 -16.77 6.75 -13.95
C THR A 469 -15.49 7.59 -13.92
N SER A 470 -14.99 8.02 -15.07
CA SER A 470 -13.86 8.95 -15.15
C SER A 470 -14.26 10.35 -14.66
N SER A 471 -13.25 11.18 -14.35
CA SER A 471 -13.50 12.60 -13.98
C SER A 471 -14.22 13.39 -15.08
N THR A 472 -14.03 13.00 -16.36
CA THR A 472 -14.74 13.60 -17.50
C THR A 472 -16.20 13.16 -17.62
N GLY A 473 -16.63 12.16 -16.83
CA GLY A 473 -18.02 11.66 -16.79
C GLY A 473 -18.27 10.48 -17.73
N GLU A 474 -17.24 9.87 -18.30
CA GLU A 474 -17.38 8.67 -19.09
C GLU A 474 -17.41 7.43 -18.20
N ARG A 475 -18.38 6.55 -18.46
CA ARG A 475 -18.41 5.24 -17.79
C ARG A 475 -17.50 4.26 -18.51
N ARG A 476 -16.53 3.67 -17.81
CA ARG A 476 -15.51 2.82 -18.38
C ARG A 476 -15.35 1.52 -17.62
N ILE A 477 -14.85 0.49 -18.29
CA ILE A 477 -14.53 -0.81 -17.71
C ILE A 477 -13.08 -1.12 -18.02
N ARG A 478 -12.24 -1.07 -17.02
CA ARG A 478 -10.83 -1.45 -17.12
C ARG A 478 -10.70 -2.94 -16.86
N VAL A 479 -10.12 -3.68 -17.79
CA VAL A 479 -10.00 -5.13 -17.75
C VAL A 479 -8.53 -5.51 -17.80
N HIS A 480 -8.08 -6.27 -16.80
CA HIS A 480 -6.75 -6.84 -16.75
C HIS A 480 -6.86 -8.35 -16.72
N THR A 481 -6.13 -9.04 -17.58
CA THR A 481 -6.10 -10.50 -17.65
C THR A 481 -4.67 -10.99 -17.61
N VAL A 482 -4.35 -11.79 -16.62
CA VAL A 482 -3.07 -12.50 -16.51
C VAL A 482 -3.28 -13.99 -16.71
N ALA A 483 -2.26 -14.66 -17.24
CA ALA A 483 -2.28 -16.09 -17.48
C ALA A 483 -1.01 -16.74 -16.90
N ALA A 484 -1.13 -17.97 -16.42
CA ALA A 484 -0.03 -18.74 -15.89
C ALA A 484 -0.19 -20.23 -16.25
N PRO A 485 0.87 -20.92 -16.68
CA PRO A 485 0.82 -22.34 -16.97
C PRO A 485 0.62 -23.18 -15.71
N VAL A 486 -0.02 -24.33 -15.89
CA VAL A 486 -0.23 -25.32 -14.83
C VAL A 486 0.84 -26.42 -14.95
N THR A 487 1.46 -26.79 -13.84
CA THR A 487 2.48 -27.84 -13.80
C THR A 487 2.27 -28.83 -12.66
N ALA A 488 2.64 -30.09 -12.91
CA ALA A 488 2.73 -31.12 -11.87
C ALA A 488 4.09 -31.15 -11.18
N VAL A 489 5.09 -30.45 -11.73
CA VAL A 489 6.47 -30.44 -11.28
C VAL A 489 6.67 -29.40 -10.20
N LEU A 490 6.79 -29.81 -8.95
CA LEU A 490 6.89 -28.91 -7.81
C LEU A 490 8.14 -28.04 -7.84
N GLN A 491 9.25 -28.52 -8.41
CA GLN A 491 10.47 -27.73 -8.63
C GLN A 491 10.21 -26.50 -9.50
N GLU A 492 9.41 -26.66 -10.56
CA GLU A 492 9.04 -25.54 -11.44
C GLU A 492 8.17 -24.51 -10.73
N VAL A 493 7.23 -24.97 -9.89
CA VAL A 493 6.41 -24.06 -9.06
C VAL A 493 7.30 -23.23 -8.13
N ILE A 494 8.22 -23.89 -7.43
CA ILE A 494 9.14 -23.20 -6.50
C ILE A 494 10.08 -22.25 -7.24
N ALA A 495 10.61 -22.64 -8.39
CA ALA A 495 11.47 -21.79 -9.22
C ALA A 495 10.74 -20.56 -9.78
N SER A 496 9.41 -20.63 -9.90
CA SER A 496 8.56 -19.58 -10.45
C SER A 496 8.06 -18.54 -9.41
N VAL A 497 8.51 -18.65 -8.16
CA VAL A 497 8.08 -17.74 -7.09
C VAL A 497 8.57 -16.32 -7.34
N ASP A 498 7.66 -15.36 -7.24
CA ASP A 498 7.95 -13.94 -7.09
C ASP A 498 7.99 -13.62 -5.58
N VAL A 499 9.21 -13.49 -5.04
CA VAL A 499 9.42 -13.34 -3.60
C VAL A 499 8.85 -12.02 -3.07
N ASP A 500 8.88 -10.95 -3.85
CA ASP A 500 8.34 -9.64 -3.46
C ASP A 500 6.82 -9.70 -3.31
N THR A 501 6.14 -10.27 -4.32
CA THR A 501 4.69 -10.48 -4.28
C THR A 501 4.28 -11.46 -3.19
N LEU A 502 5.06 -12.52 -2.98
CA LEU A 502 4.85 -13.47 -1.90
C LEU A 502 4.94 -12.79 -0.53
N CYS A 503 5.98 -12.00 -0.28
CA CYS A 503 6.17 -11.27 0.98
C CYS A 503 5.08 -10.22 1.21
N ASN A 504 4.65 -9.50 0.16
CA ASN A 504 3.52 -8.57 0.24
C ASN A 504 2.24 -9.28 0.72
N LEU A 505 1.91 -10.43 0.11
CA LEU A 505 0.72 -11.20 0.49
C LEU A 505 0.86 -11.80 1.90
N MET A 506 2.05 -12.33 2.27
CA MET A 506 2.34 -12.84 3.62
C MET A 506 2.18 -11.74 4.68
N ALA A 507 2.66 -10.54 4.41
CA ALA A 507 2.51 -9.38 5.28
C ALA A 507 1.04 -9.03 5.48
N LYS A 508 0.27 -8.82 4.38
CA LYS A 508 -1.17 -8.49 4.44
C LYS A 508 -1.96 -9.54 5.22
N ARG A 509 -1.69 -10.83 5.01
CA ARG A 509 -2.29 -11.94 5.74
C ARG A 509 -1.94 -11.91 7.23
N SER A 510 -0.70 -11.55 7.58
CA SER A 510 -0.23 -11.52 8.96
C SER A 510 -0.79 -10.34 9.76
N LEU A 511 -1.14 -9.22 9.10
CA LEU A 511 -1.86 -8.12 9.74
C LEU A 511 -3.22 -8.56 10.28
N GLU A 512 -3.94 -9.43 9.57
CA GLU A 512 -5.21 -10.00 10.08
C GLU A 512 -4.97 -10.88 11.33
N VAL A 513 -3.80 -11.52 11.41
CA VAL A 513 -3.44 -12.30 12.61
C VAL A 513 -3.14 -11.36 13.79
N VAL A 514 -2.42 -10.25 13.57
CA VAL A 514 -2.19 -9.25 14.61
C VAL A 514 -3.51 -8.78 15.23
N LEU A 515 -4.48 -8.43 14.40
CA LEU A 515 -5.78 -7.92 14.86
C LEU A 515 -6.58 -8.98 15.62
N LYS A 516 -6.43 -10.28 15.29
CA LYS A 516 -7.20 -11.37 15.89
C LYS A 516 -6.55 -11.95 17.15
N THR A 517 -5.24 -12.09 17.14
CA THR A 517 -4.51 -12.91 18.13
C THR A 517 -3.24 -12.25 18.68
N GLY A 518 -2.88 -11.06 18.19
CA GLY A 518 -1.75 -10.28 18.68
C GLY A 518 -0.45 -10.47 17.88
N LEU A 519 0.56 -9.72 18.32
CA LEU A 519 1.85 -9.55 17.63
C LEU A 519 2.69 -10.84 17.63
N ASP A 520 2.75 -11.54 18.76
CA ASP A 520 3.57 -12.77 18.90
C ASP A 520 3.06 -13.88 17.98
N ALA A 521 1.75 -14.07 17.91
CA ALA A 521 1.13 -15.04 17.02
C ALA A 521 1.42 -14.71 15.54
N ALA A 522 1.39 -13.44 15.17
CA ALA A 522 1.71 -13.00 13.81
C ALA A 522 3.18 -13.25 13.44
N ARG A 523 4.13 -12.90 14.34
CA ARG A 523 5.57 -13.17 14.15
C ARG A 523 5.86 -14.67 14.08
N HIS A 524 5.27 -15.46 14.98
CA HIS A 524 5.40 -16.90 14.94
C HIS A 524 4.88 -17.47 13.61
N ARG A 525 3.72 -17.01 13.14
CA ARG A 525 3.18 -17.44 11.85
C ARG A 525 4.09 -17.10 10.67
N LEU A 526 4.63 -15.87 10.60
CA LEU A 526 5.60 -15.48 9.57
C LEU A 526 6.82 -16.38 9.56
N THR A 527 7.42 -16.58 10.72
CA THR A 527 8.62 -17.42 10.89
C THR A 527 8.34 -18.89 10.55
N GLN A 528 7.21 -19.43 11.02
CA GLN A 528 6.79 -20.79 10.72
C GLN A 528 6.52 -21.01 9.24
N GLN A 529 5.85 -20.06 8.58
CA GLN A 529 5.57 -20.13 7.15
C GLN A 529 6.85 -20.11 6.32
N CYS A 530 7.82 -19.26 6.67
CA CYS A 530 9.14 -19.26 6.06
C CYS A 530 9.85 -20.62 6.25
N ALA A 531 9.87 -21.15 7.46
CA ALA A 531 10.48 -22.45 7.74
C ALA A 531 9.82 -23.60 6.97
N ASP A 532 8.50 -23.59 6.83
CA ASP A 532 7.73 -24.57 6.06
C ASP A 532 8.07 -24.51 4.57
N LEU A 533 8.13 -23.30 4.01
CA LEU A 533 8.53 -23.07 2.62
C LEU A 533 9.96 -23.56 2.33
N LEU A 534 10.90 -23.24 3.23
CA LEU A 534 12.29 -23.69 3.09
C LEU A 534 12.43 -25.21 3.21
N ARG A 535 11.63 -25.85 4.07
CA ARG A 535 11.59 -27.33 4.17
C ARG A 535 11.04 -27.95 2.88
N SER A 536 9.93 -27.44 2.35
CA SER A 536 9.38 -27.87 1.07
C SER A 536 10.38 -27.69 -0.07
N CYS A 537 11.05 -26.55 -0.11
CA CYS A 537 12.08 -26.28 -1.10
C CYS A 537 13.21 -27.32 -1.06
N ARG A 538 13.73 -27.61 0.13
CA ARG A 538 14.77 -28.65 0.30
C ARG A 538 14.28 -30.03 -0.14
N ALA A 539 13.05 -30.39 0.20
CA ALA A 539 12.50 -31.69 -0.15
C ALA A 539 12.35 -31.91 -1.67
N PHE A 540 12.02 -30.85 -2.41
CA PHE A 540 11.70 -30.98 -3.83
C PHE A 540 12.80 -30.49 -4.78
N CYS A 541 13.66 -29.55 -4.34
CA CYS A 541 14.66 -28.94 -5.22
C CYS A 541 16.08 -29.49 -5.03
N MET A 542 16.34 -30.25 -3.94
CA MET A 542 17.65 -30.86 -3.74
C MET A 542 17.70 -32.21 -4.42
N PRO A 543 18.74 -32.50 -5.24
CA PRO A 543 18.95 -33.86 -5.73
C PRO A 543 19.14 -34.78 -4.54
N HIS A 544 18.40 -35.87 -4.47
CA HIS A 544 18.66 -36.95 -3.56
C HIS A 544 20.06 -37.49 -3.95
N GLN A 545 21.10 -37.10 -3.17
CA GLN A 545 22.37 -37.82 -3.27
C GLN A 545 22.07 -39.26 -2.88
N ALA A 546 22.20 -40.16 -3.85
CA ALA A 546 22.11 -41.57 -3.62
C ALA A 546 23.09 -41.90 -2.50
N GLN A 547 22.59 -42.30 -1.34
CA GLN A 547 23.40 -42.81 -0.22
C GLN A 547 24.03 -44.12 -0.65
N GLY A 548 25.19 -44.03 -1.29
CA GLY A 548 26.07 -45.21 -1.40
C GLY A 548 26.61 -45.56 -0.01
N PRO A 549 26.63 -46.86 0.39
CA PRO A 549 27.21 -47.25 1.65
C PRO A 549 28.74 -47.09 1.57
N GLY A 550 29.27 -46.03 2.19
CA GLY A 550 30.73 -45.84 2.29
C GLY A 550 31.29 -44.44 2.45
N SER A 551 30.51 -43.39 2.51
CA SER A 551 31.02 -42.02 2.59
C SER A 551 30.81 -41.38 3.99
N TYR A 552 31.56 -41.89 4.97
CA TYR A 552 31.76 -41.21 6.25
C TYR A 552 33.06 -40.40 6.18
N HIS A 553 33.09 -39.27 5.49
CA HIS A 553 34.08 -38.21 5.76
C HIS A 553 33.65 -36.87 5.15
N GLN A 554 33.57 -35.87 6.04
CA GLN A 554 33.53 -34.43 5.74
C GLN A 554 32.30 -33.91 5.02
N GLN A 555 31.14 -33.96 5.65
CA GLN A 555 30.13 -32.91 5.46
C GLN A 555 30.61 -31.66 6.20
N GLN A 556 31.47 -30.87 5.57
CA GLN A 556 31.47 -29.45 5.79
C GLN A 556 30.11 -28.94 5.25
N GLN A 557 29.31 -28.43 6.19
CA GLN A 557 28.00 -27.83 5.93
C GLN A 557 28.20 -26.63 5.01
N GLN A 558 28.23 -26.84 3.68
CA GLN A 558 27.82 -25.81 2.76
C GLN A 558 26.32 -25.69 2.95
N PRO A 559 25.80 -24.48 3.30
CA PRO A 559 24.36 -24.26 3.28
C PRO A 559 23.87 -24.58 1.87
N ALA A 560 23.09 -25.64 1.76
CA ALA A 560 22.51 -26.03 0.50
C ALA A 560 21.77 -24.82 -0.10
N GLY A 561 22.25 -24.33 -1.24
CA GLY A 561 21.82 -23.07 -1.83
C GLY A 561 20.32 -23.09 -2.09
N LEU A 562 19.61 -22.09 -1.59
CA LEU A 562 18.23 -21.88 -1.93
C LEU A 562 18.13 -21.54 -3.43
N PRO A 563 17.03 -21.92 -4.12
CA PRO A 563 16.79 -21.46 -5.48
C PRO A 563 16.74 -19.93 -5.51
N PRO A 564 17.20 -19.29 -6.59
CA PRO A 564 17.23 -17.83 -6.70
C PRO A 564 15.89 -17.16 -6.33
N SER A 565 14.77 -17.78 -6.71
CA SER A 565 13.41 -17.32 -6.43
C SER A 565 13.04 -17.22 -4.93
N LEU A 566 13.75 -17.92 -4.03
CA LEU A 566 13.50 -17.93 -2.60
C LEU A 566 14.69 -17.43 -1.76
N GLN A 567 15.75 -16.98 -2.42
CA GLN A 567 17.00 -16.61 -1.74
C GLN A 567 16.79 -15.46 -0.73
N LEU A 568 15.95 -14.49 -1.05
CA LEU A 568 15.64 -13.34 -0.20
C LEU A 568 14.51 -13.59 0.81
N LEU A 569 13.77 -14.70 0.70
CA LEU A 569 12.63 -14.96 1.58
C LEU A 569 12.97 -14.96 3.07
N PRO A 570 14.07 -15.59 3.54
CA PRO A 570 14.44 -15.53 4.96
C PRO A 570 14.76 -14.12 5.43
N LEU A 571 15.49 -13.34 4.61
CA LEU A 571 15.85 -11.96 4.90
C LEU A 571 14.60 -11.09 5.05
N TYR A 572 13.69 -11.16 4.09
CA TYR A 572 12.43 -10.39 4.12
C TYR A 572 11.51 -10.84 5.26
N THR A 573 11.46 -12.15 5.56
CA THR A 573 10.68 -12.64 6.71
C THR A 573 11.24 -12.08 8.02
N MET A 574 12.56 -12.12 8.22
CA MET A 574 13.19 -11.54 9.39
C MET A 574 12.92 -10.04 9.48
N ALA A 575 13.06 -9.31 8.37
CA ALA A 575 12.78 -7.88 8.30
C ALA A 575 11.31 -7.56 8.66
N LEU A 576 10.34 -8.34 8.17
CA LEU A 576 8.94 -8.21 8.56
C LEU A 576 8.74 -8.40 10.07
N THR A 577 9.39 -9.38 10.70
CA THR A 577 9.24 -9.56 12.17
C THR A 577 9.83 -8.40 12.98
N LYS A 578 10.73 -7.62 12.39
CA LYS A 578 11.34 -6.41 12.96
C LYS A 578 10.63 -5.12 12.60
N ASN A 579 9.73 -5.17 11.61
CA ASN A 579 8.98 -4.00 11.17
C ASN A 579 8.05 -3.49 12.27
N VAL A 580 7.86 -2.18 12.35
CA VAL A 580 7.00 -1.49 13.33
C VAL A 580 5.58 -2.09 13.40
N ALA A 581 5.06 -2.59 12.28
CA ALA A 581 3.75 -3.24 12.24
C ALA A 581 3.68 -4.58 13.02
N PHE A 582 4.81 -5.26 13.25
CA PHE A 582 4.85 -6.60 13.84
C PHE A 582 5.74 -6.75 15.07
N ARG A 583 6.79 -5.92 15.22
CA ARG A 583 7.73 -6.05 16.33
C ARG A 583 7.08 -5.76 17.69
N GLY A 584 7.55 -6.43 18.74
CA GLY A 584 7.22 -6.07 20.11
C GLY A 584 8.03 -4.88 20.60
N GLY A 585 7.76 -4.43 21.79
CA GLY A 585 8.39 -3.29 22.45
C GLY A 585 7.32 -2.31 22.96
N ASN A 586 7.69 -1.55 24.00
CA ASN A 586 6.82 -0.55 24.62
C ASN A 586 7.07 0.87 24.07
N ASP A 587 7.93 0.98 23.09
CA ASP A 587 8.37 2.23 22.46
C ASP A 587 7.48 2.66 21.27
N ILE A 588 6.60 1.77 20.79
CA ILE A 588 5.67 2.07 19.69
C ILE A 588 4.28 2.35 20.26
N ARG A 589 3.78 3.55 20.00
CA ARG A 589 2.42 3.93 20.37
C ARG A 589 1.38 3.25 19.49
N PRO A 590 0.16 2.98 20.00
CA PRO A 590 -0.86 2.27 19.26
C PRO A 590 -1.23 2.91 17.93
N ASP A 591 -1.43 4.24 17.90
CA ASP A 591 -1.77 4.97 16.69
C ASP A 591 -0.68 4.85 15.61
N MET A 592 0.61 4.94 15.99
CA MET A 592 1.71 4.72 15.07
C MET A 592 1.70 3.30 14.50
N ARG A 593 1.47 2.29 15.34
CA ARG A 593 1.40 0.90 14.89
C ARG A 593 0.23 0.68 13.94
N VAL A 594 -0.95 1.19 14.28
CA VAL A 594 -2.14 1.12 13.40
C VAL A 594 -1.87 1.76 12.06
N TYR A 595 -1.20 2.93 12.06
CA TYR A 595 -0.82 3.61 10.82
C TYR A 595 0.14 2.75 9.97
N MET A 596 1.19 2.18 10.55
CA MET A 596 2.12 1.31 9.84
C MET A 596 1.45 0.03 9.32
N MET A 597 0.54 -0.56 10.10
CA MET A 597 -0.28 -1.69 9.66
C MET A 597 -1.19 -1.30 8.48
N HIS A 598 -1.82 -0.13 8.55
CA HIS A 598 -2.63 0.39 7.46
C HIS A 598 -1.81 0.57 6.19
N LEU A 599 -0.64 1.22 6.28
CA LEU A 599 0.27 1.41 5.15
C LEU A 599 0.62 0.08 4.48
N LEU A 600 1.08 -0.89 5.26
CA LEU A 600 1.47 -2.20 4.74
C LEU A 600 0.27 -2.95 4.09
N SER A 601 -0.95 -2.69 4.56
CA SER A 601 -2.17 -3.30 3.99
C SER A 601 -2.52 -2.77 2.59
N VAL A 602 -2.14 -1.51 2.27
CA VAL A 602 -2.48 -0.85 1.01
C VAL A 602 -1.30 -0.66 0.06
N MET A 603 -0.06 -0.93 0.49
CA MET A 603 1.12 -0.82 -0.36
C MET A 603 1.10 -1.80 -1.53
N ASN A 604 1.59 -1.34 -2.69
CA ASN A 604 1.91 -2.21 -3.83
C ASN A 604 3.15 -3.08 -3.54
N VAL A 605 3.53 -3.91 -4.49
CA VAL A 605 4.63 -4.87 -4.29
C VAL A 605 5.96 -4.15 -4.10
N GLU A 606 6.27 -3.18 -4.97
CA GLU A 606 7.52 -2.44 -4.97
C GLU A 606 7.72 -1.64 -3.68
N THR A 607 6.71 -0.85 -3.29
CA THR A 607 6.78 -0.03 -2.07
C THR A 607 6.84 -0.92 -0.82
N SER A 608 6.08 -2.02 -0.77
CA SER A 608 6.11 -2.93 0.37
C SER A 608 7.45 -3.67 0.52
N ARG A 609 8.14 -3.95 -0.60
CA ARG A 609 9.50 -4.50 -0.57
C ARG A 609 10.45 -3.54 0.14
N VAL A 610 10.45 -2.26 -0.26
CA VAL A 610 11.31 -1.24 0.35
C VAL A 610 10.89 -0.93 1.79
N PHE A 611 9.60 -0.96 2.10
CA PHE A 611 9.10 -0.81 3.46
C PHE A 611 9.49 -2.00 4.37
N THR A 612 9.64 -3.18 3.80
CA THR A 612 10.08 -4.39 4.51
C THR A 612 11.59 -4.40 4.69
N TYR A 613 12.32 -4.16 3.60
CA TYR A 613 13.78 -4.12 3.59
C TYR A 613 14.23 -2.83 2.88
N PRO A 614 14.50 -1.77 3.64
CA PRO A 614 14.90 -0.45 3.13
C PRO A 614 16.13 -0.48 2.23
N ASN A 615 16.24 0.52 1.38
CA ASN A 615 17.45 0.79 0.63
C ASN A 615 18.38 1.71 1.44
N LEU A 616 19.65 1.36 1.52
CA LEU A 616 20.70 2.17 2.15
C LEU A 616 21.78 2.47 1.12
N PHE A 617 22.09 3.74 0.93
CA PHE A 617 23.06 4.21 -0.07
C PHE A 617 24.19 5.00 0.58
N ALA A 618 25.44 4.73 0.19
CA ALA A 618 26.57 5.54 0.59
C ALA A 618 26.70 6.75 -0.33
N LEU A 619 26.55 7.97 0.22
CA LEU A 619 26.62 9.19 -0.56
C LEU A 619 28.05 9.76 -0.66
N HIS A 620 28.89 9.52 0.32
CA HIS A 620 30.28 10.01 0.35
C HIS A 620 31.20 9.36 -0.69
N THR A 621 30.73 8.27 -1.33
CA THR A 621 31.45 7.52 -2.38
C THR A 621 30.66 7.44 -3.68
N LEU A 622 29.88 8.47 -4.04
CA LEU A 622 29.07 8.47 -5.25
C LEU A 622 29.93 8.35 -6.50
N GLU A 623 29.65 7.35 -7.33
CA GLU A 623 30.25 7.23 -8.67
C GLU A 623 29.88 8.44 -9.54
N PRO A 624 30.71 8.82 -10.52
CA PRO A 624 30.50 10.04 -11.30
C PRO A 624 29.17 10.13 -12.06
N ASP A 625 28.61 8.99 -12.47
CA ASP A 625 27.37 8.88 -13.25
C ASP A 625 26.10 8.65 -12.38
N VAL A 626 26.25 8.51 -11.07
CA VAL A 626 25.15 8.35 -10.12
C VAL A 626 24.56 9.71 -9.75
N GLY A 627 23.23 9.81 -9.67
CA GLY A 627 22.53 11.07 -9.43
C GLY A 627 22.38 11.95 -10.67
N ILE A 628 22.73 11.43 -11.86
CA ILE A 628 22.53 12.11 -13.14
C ILE A 628 21.26 11.55 -13.81
N PRO A 629 20.42 12.42 -14.41
CA PRO A 629 19.28 11.96 -15.19
C PRO A 629 19.70 11.03 -16.32
N LEU A 630 19.07 9.89 -16.41
CA LEU A 630 19.32 8.96 -17.52
C LEU A 630 18.78 9.55 -18.83
N PRO A 631 19.49 9.37 -19.95
CA PRO A 631 18.96 9.76 -21.25
C PRO A 631 17.69 8.96 -21.55
N PRO A 632 16.71 9.55 -22.28
CA PRO A 632 15.53 8.83 -22.68
C PRO A 632 15.92 7.57 -23.45
N SER A 633 15.30 6.44 -23.14
CA SER A 633 15.58 5.17 -23.81
C SER A 633 15.28 5.30 -25.30
N PRO A 634 16.17 4.82 -26.20
CA PRO A 634 15.88 4.80 -27.62
C PRO A 634 14.64 3.93 -27.89
N PRO A 635 13.78 4.31 -28.87
CA PRO A 635 12.64 3.50 -29.25
C PRO A 635 13.09 2.07 -29.62
N PRO A 636 12.30 1.03 -29.32
CA PRO A 636 12.67 -0.34 -29.61
C PRO A 636 12.92 -0.50 -31.11
N ALA A 637 14.07 -1.07 -31.45
CA ALA A 637 14.39 -1.40 -32.84
C ALA A 637 13.38 -2.45 -33.35
N MET A 638 12.76 -2.18 -34.49
CA MET A 638 11.76 -3.04 -35.13
C MET A 638 12.39 -4.20 -35.93
N ASP A 639 13.51 -4.78 -35.49
CA ASP A 639 14.07 -5.97 -36.11
C ASP A 639 13.88 -7.19 -35.19
N GLY A 640 13.10 -8.13 -35.64
CA GLY A 640 12.65 -9.30 -34.90
C GLY A 640 13.71 -10.36 -34.55
N SER A 641 14.95 -9.99 -34.23
CA SER A 641 16.07 -10.92 -34.05
C SER A 641 16.69 -10.99 -32.65
N SER A 642 16.16 -10.25 -31.66
CA SER A 642 16.67 -10.29 -30.28
C SER A 642 15.55 -10.62 -29.28
N PRO A 643 15.84 -11.35 -28.18
CA PRO A 643 14.87 -11.47 -27.10
C PRO A 643 14.47 -10.06 -26.63
N PRO A 644 13.20 -9.84 -26.26
CA PRO A 644 12.74 -8.52 -25.84
C PRO A 644 13.67 -8.00 -24.73
N PRO A 645 14.22 -6.80 -24.87
CA PRO A 645 14.98 -6.18 -23.80
C PRO A 645 14.06 -6.05 -22.58
N PRO A 646 14.61 -6.03 -21.36
CA PRO A 646 13.82 -5.65 -20.19
C PRO A 646 13.10 -4.36 -20.53
N LEU A 647 11.79 -4.32 -20.24
CA LEU A 647 10.88 -3.21 -20.58
C LEU A 647 11.57 -1.87 -20.36
N PRO A 648 11.63 -0.99 -21.39
CA PRO A 648 12.27 0.28 -21.24
C PRO A 648 11.62 1.06 -20.10
N PRO A 649 12.41 1.75 -19.27
CA PRO A 649 11.87 2.71 -18.34
C PRO A 649 11.09 3.77 -19.12
N ALA A 650 9.92 4.10 -18.63
CA ALA A 650 8.97 4.94 -19.34
C ALA A 650 9.49 6.37 -19.55
N VAL A 651 9.14 6.91 -20.69
CA VAL A 651 9.39 8.30 -21.08
C VAL A 651 8.54 9.22 -20.20
N GLY A 652 9.16 10.13 -19.44
CA GLY A 652 8.46 11.21 -18.73
C GLY A 652 9.01 11.58 -17.34
N LYS A 653 9.32 10.62 -16.50
CA LYS A 653 10.03 10.87 -15.23
C LYS A 653 11.52 10.89 -15.48
N LYS A 654 12.23 11.87 -14.97
CA LYS A 654 13.69 11.92 -15.00
C LYS A 654 14.21 10.76 -14.16
N GLN A 655 14.40 9.61 -14.80
CA GLN A 655 15.04 8.49 -14.12
C GLN A 655 16.47 8.86 -13.81
N VAL A 656 16.84 8.69 -12.56
CA VAL A 656 18.18 8.95 -12.05
C VAL A 656 18.84 7.62 -11.74
N LYS A 657 20.09 7.44 -12.17
CA LYS A 657 20.86 6.25 -11.78
C LYS A 657 21.06 6.26 -10.26
N LEU A 658 20.53 5.25 -9.58
CA LEU A 658 20.69 5.08 -8.13
C LEU A 658 22.06 4.46 -7.79
N PRO A 659 22.62 4.77 -6.62
CA PRO A 659 23.80 4.07 -6.11
C PRO A 659 23.50 2.60 -5.84
N VAL A 660 24.53 1.77 -5.72
CA VAL A 660 24.37 0.39 -5.26
C VAL A 660 23.95 0.39 -3.78
N ALA A 661 22.86 -0.30 -3.48
CA ALA A 661 22.38 -0.43 -2.10
C ALA A 661 23.35 -1.31 -1.29
N ILE A 662 23.61 -0.92 -0.05
CA ILE A 662 24.43 -1.67 0.91
C ILE A 662 23.55 -2.33 1.98
N ASN A 663 24.12 -3.31 2.68
CA ASN A 663 23.42 -4.06 3.73
C ASN A 663 22.97 -3.16 4.89
N LEU A 664 21.84 -3.50 5.48
CA LEU A 664 21.22 -2.77 6.58
C LEU A 664 21.79 -3.19 7.94
N SER A 665 23.07 -2.87 8.14
CA SER A 665 23.81 -3.15 9.39
C SER A 665 24.66 -1.95 9.78
N ALA A 666 24.70 -1.63 11.09
CA ALA A 666 25.55 -0.58 11.66
C ALA A 666 27.05 -0.80 11.39
N GLU A 667 27.48 -2.05 11.13
CA GLU A 667 28.86 -2.39 10.76
C GLU A 667 29.29 -1.73 9.42
N ARG A 668 28.35 -1.27 8.62
CA ARG A 668 28.61 -0.60 7.32
C ARG A 668 28.85 0.89 7.44
N PHE A 669 28.59 1.48 8.60
CA PHE A 669 28.76 2.91 8.81
C PHE A 669 30.19 3.22 9.21
N VAL A 670 30.73 4.28 8.62
CA VAL A 670 32.01 4.88 9.01
C VAL A 670 31.76 6.32 9.43
N SER A 671 32.50 6.79 10.43
CA SER A 671 32.30 8.17 10.98
C SER A 671 32.59 9.28 9.97
N GLU A 672 33.31 8.99 8.90
CA GLU A 672 33.53 9.90 7.75
C GLU A 672 32.39 9.88 6.73
N GLY A 673 31.39 9.00 6.90
CA GLY A 673 30.38 8.69 5.90
C GLY A 673 29.16 9.59 5.94
N LEU A 674 28.50 9.65 4.77
CA LEU A 674 27.14 10.19 4.57
C LEU A 674 26.30 9.06 3.96
N TYR A 675 25.16 8.75 4.56
CA TYR A 675 24.31 7.64 4.09
C TYR A 675 22.86 8.07 3.96
N LEU A 676 22.25 7.72 2.82
CA LEU A 676 20.84 7.94 2.55
C LEU A 676 20.08 6.62 2.71
N LEU A 677 19.12 6.59 3.62
CA LEU A 677 18.21 5.47 3.81
C LEU A 677 16.82 5.82 3.31
N GLU A 678 16.24 4.94 2.52
CA GLU A 678 14.87 5.02 1.99
C GLU A 678 14.08 3.80 2.45
N ASN A 679 12.94 4.02 3.15
CA ASN A 679 12.07 2.94 3.58
C ASN A 679 10.66 2.98 2.94
N GLY A 680 10.48 3.75 1.86
CA GLY A 680 9.19 3.89 1.16
C GLY A 680 8.17 4.81 1.83
N VAL A 681 8.47 5.34 3.03
CA VAL A 681 7.63 6.27 3.80
C VAL A 681 8.41 7.52 4.22
N SER A 682 9.68 7.34 4.51
CA SER A 682 10.60 8.40 4.97
C SER A 682 11.97 8.24 4.33
N LEU A 683 12.68 9.33 4.24
CA LEU A 683 14.09 9.39 3.88
C LEU A 683 14.89 9.85 5.10
N TYR A 684 16.04 9.23 5.32
CA TYR A 684 16.96 9.61 6.39
C TYR A 684 18.35 9.86 5.79
N LEU A 685 18.93 11.01 6.12
CA LEU A 685 20.32 11.31 5.84
C LEU A 685 21.12 11.15 7.15
N TRP A 686 21.88 10.07 7.25
CA TRP A 686 22.78 9.87 8.36
C TRP A 686 24.12 10.54 8.10
N VAL A 687 24.61 11.31 9.08
CA VAL A 687 25.83 12.11 9.00
C VAL A 687 26.80 11.63 10.06
N GLY A 688 27.96 11.13 9.63
CA GLY A 688 29.03 10.69 10.51
C GLY A 688 29.71 11.86 11.25
N ALA A 689 30.19 11.62 12.45
CA ALA A 689 30.81 12.63 13.32
C ALA A 689 32.08 13.30 12.72
N ARG A 690 32.73 12.63 11.76
CA ARG A 690 33.91 13.08 11.05
C ARG A 690 33.65 13.22 9.54
N ALA A 691 32.42 13.49 9.13
CA ALA A 691 32.09 13.65 7.72
C ALA A 691 32.92 14.75 7.05
N ASP A 692 33.22 14.57 5.77
CA ASP A 692 34.05 15.51 5.00
C ASP A 692 33.45 16.92 5.02
N PRO A 693 34.20 17.94 5.52
CA PRO A 693 33.72 19.30 5.57
C PRO A 693 33.29 19.90 4.23
N GLN A 694 33.89 19.43 3.10
CA GLN A 694 33.52 19.90 1.77
C GLN A 694 32.17 19.36 1.34
N LEU A 695 31.89 18.09 1.63
CA LEU A 695 30.59 17.47 1.36
C LEU A 695 29.50 18.12 2.23
N LEU A 696 29.80 18.38 3.52
CA LEU A 696 28.89 19.10 4.43
C LEU A 696 28.59 20.50 3.91
N ALA A 697 29.63 21.26 3.55
CA ALA A 697 29.45 22.61 3.01
C ALA A 697 28.57 22.63 1.76
N SER A 698 28.72 21.62 0.91
CA SER A 698 27.92 21.47 -0.30
C SER A 698 26.44 21.18 -0.02
N LEU A 699 26.13 20.37 0.98
CA LEU A 699 24.74 19.96 1.30
C LEU A 699 24.03 20.90 2.27
N PHE A 700 24.77 21.61 3.14
CA PHE A 700 24.18 22.36 4.25
C PHE A 700 24.54 23.86 4.21
N GLY A 701 24.60 24.44 2.99
CA GLY A 701 24.72 25.88 2.82
C GLY A 701 26.02 26.49 3.35
N GLY A 702 27.15 25.78 3.15
CA GLY A 702 28.49 26.24 3.56
C GLY A 702 28.90 25.82 4.98
N MET A 703 28.08 25.05 5.69
CA MET A 703 28.43 24.52 7.03
C MET A 703 29.49 23.42 6.90
N THR A 704 30.57 23.53 7.64
CA THR A 704 31.71 22.61 7.59
C THR A 704 31.82 21.73 8.85
N SER A 705 30.95 21.94 9.84
CA SER A 705 30.91 21.17 11.09
C SER A 705 29.59 20.42 11.23
N VAL A 706 29.65 19.20 11.73
CA VAL A 706 28.48 18.36 11.98
C VAL A 706 27.53 18.97 13.02
N ASP A 707 28.04 19.75 13.97
CA ASP A 707 27.21 20.40 15.00
C ASP A 707 26.21 21.40 14.41
N GLY A 708 26.57 22.09 13.33
CA GLY A 708 25.72 23.07 12.64
C GLY A 708 24.77 22.47 11.60
N VAL A 709 24.83 21.15 11.35
CA VAL A 709 24.01 20.50 10.34
C VAL A 709 22.57 20.39 10.81
N GLU A 710 21.63 20.94 10.05
CA GLU A 710 20.20 20.88 10.32
C GLU A 710 19.40 20.54 9.05
N GLY A 711 18.25 19.89 9.23
CA GLY A 711 17.36 19.53 8.12
C GLY A 711 16.82 20.75 7.35
N ALA A 712 16.64 21.89 8.05
CA ALA A 712 16.21 23.14 7.42
C ALA A 712 17.26 23.69 6.43
N ALA A 713 18.55 23.63 6.77
CA ALA A 713 19.63 24.06 5.89
C ALA A 713 19.71 23.18 4.62
N LEU A 714 19.53 21.86 4.75
CA LEU A 714 19.46 20.94 3.63
C LEU A 714 18.27 21.22 2.71
N ALA A 715 17.09 21.48 3.30
CA ALA A 715 15.89 21.83 2.53
C ALA A 715 16.11 23.13 1.74
N GLN A 716 16.69 24.14 2.36
CA GLN A 716 16.99 25.43 1.69
C GLN A 716 17.96 25.25 0.52
N VAL A 717 19.02 24.46 0.69
CA VAL A 717 19.97 24.16 -0.41
C VAL A 717 19.25 23.46 -1.56
N PHE A 718 18.33 22.55 -1.30
CA PHE A 718 17.55 21.87 -2.33
C PHE A 718 16.57 22.80 -3.04
N GLU A 719 15.91 23.72 -2.32
CA GLU A 719 15.05 24.76 -2.91
C GLU A 719 15.83 25.72 -3.80
N ASP A 720 17.04 26.10 -3.39
CA ASP A 720 17.91 26.97 -4.18
C ASP A 720 18.38 26.32 -5.48
N HIS A 721 18.33 25.00 -5.60
CA HIS A 721 18.68 24.26 -6.82
C HIS A 721 17.49 24.04 -7.77
N GLU A 722 16.24 24.19 -7.32
CA GLU A 722 15.06 24.15 -8.17
C GLU A 722 14.99 25.40 -9.06
N GLY A 723 15.66 25.35 -10.22
CA GLY A 723 15.58 26.38 -11.26
C GLY A 723 16.63 27.49 -11.23
N LYS A 724 17.66 27.40 -10.40
CA LYS A 724 18.78 28.37 -10.38
C LYS A 724 20.08 27.74 -10.91
N GLU A 725 20.78 28.46 -11.78
CA GLU A 725 22.18 28.20 -12.13
C GLU A 725 23.07 28.60 -10.93
N GLY A 726 23.31 27.67 -10.02
CA GLY A 726 24.19 27.90 -8.88
C GLY A 726 24.12 26.73 -7.91
N GLY A 727 25.25 26.39 -7.31
CA GLY A 727 25.31 25.31 -6.31
C GLY A 727 26.27 24.18 -6.69
N SER A 728 26.67 23.42 -5.68
CA SER A 728 27.58 22.30 -5.83
C SER A 728 26.98 21.21 -6.71
N GLU A 729 27.75 20.68 -7.64
CA GLU A 729 27.37 19.54 -8.48
C GLU A 729 26.99 18.32 -7.63
N TYR A 730 27.66 18.13 -6.51
CA TYR A 730 27.35 17.09 -5.55
C TYR A 730 25.95 17.26 -4.93
N ALA A 731 25.59 18.48 -4.52
CA ALA A 731 24.26 18.76 -3.96
C ALA A 731 23.16 18.55 -4.99
N LYS A 732 23.39 18.93 -6.25
CA LYS A 732 22.44 18.68 -7.36
C LYS A 732 22.19 17.20 -7.57
N ARG A 733 23.24 16.37 -7.53
CA ARG A 733 23.15 14.92 -7.67
C ARG A 733 22.41 14.27 -6.50
N VAL A 734 22.70 14.67 -5.26
CA VAL A 734 21.99 14.17 -4.07
C VAL A 734 20.52 14.60 -4.11
N HIS A 735 20.23 15.85 -4.50
CA HIS A 735 18.86 16.32 -4.68
C HIS A 735 18.12 15.50 -5.74
N ALA A 736 18.75 15.24 -6.90
CA ALA A 736 18.17 14.42 -7.95
C ALA A 736 17.87 12.98 -7.49
N LEU A 737 18.76 12.38 -6.67
CA LEU A 737 18.49 11.08 -6.03
C LEU A 737 17.27 11.12 -5.12
N VAL A 738 17.17 12.12 -4.25
CA VAL A 738 16.04 12.30 -3.33
C VAL A 738 14.73 12.47 -4.09
N GLN A 739 14.70 13.30 -5.13
CA GLN A 739 13.51 13.52 -5.96
C GLN A 739 13.15 12.27 -6.77
N GLY A 740 14.13 11.59 -7.37
CA GLY A 740 13.89 10.35 -8.10
C GLY A 740 13.25 9.26 -7.21
N LEU A 741 13.74 9.11 -5.97
CA LEU A 741 13.15 8.17 -5.00
C LEU A 741 11.71 8.57 -4.63
N ARG A 742 11.42 9.87 -4.44
CA ARG A 742 10.07 10.37 -4.16
C ARG A 742 9.12 10.09 -5.32
N GLU A 743 9.55 10.34 -6.55
CA GLU A 743 8.75 10.11 -7.76
C GLU A 743 8.42 8.63 -7.98
N GLU A 744 9.33 7.71 -7.60
CA GLU A 744 9.08 6.28 -7.68
C GLU A 744 8.00 5.79 -6.71
N ARG A 745 7.82 6.46 -5.55
CA ARG A 745 6.91 5.98 -4.48
C ARG A 745 5.50 6.55 -4.56
N GLY A 746 5.25 7.52 -5.45
CA GLY A 746 3.89 7.99 -5.73
C GLY A 746 3.28 8.85 -4.62
N LEU A 747 2.13 8.41 -4.05
CA LEU A 747 1.28 9.20 -3.17
C LEU A 747 1.94 9.71 -1.88
N ARG A 748 2.84 8.93 -1.31
CA ARG A 748 3.42 9.25 0.01
C ARG A 748 4.63 10.12 -0.16
N TRP A 749 4.56 11.34 0.37
CA TRP A 749 5.72 12.21 0.40
C TRP A 749 6.72 11.74 1.45
N MET A 750 7.90 11.36 1.00
CA MET A 750 8.98 10.99 1.90
C MET A 750 9.72 12.24 2.39
N GLY A 751 9.41 12.67 3.62
CA GLY A 751 10.17 13.71 4.31
C GLY A 751 11.60 13.26 4.52
N LEU A 752 12.56 14.15 4.28
CA LEU A 752 13.98 13.91 4.52
C LEU A 752 14.36 14.39 5.94
N GLN A 753 14.81 13.47 6.77
CA GLN A 753 15.23 13.70 8.14
C GLN A 753 16.74 13.55 8.26
N VAL A 754 17.40 14.43 8.97
CA VAL A 754 18.84 14.36 9.21
C VAL A 754 19.09 13.69 10.57
N VAL A 755 19.98 12.71 10.59
CA VAL A 755 20.39 11.97 11.80
C VAL A 755 21.91 12.07 11.94
N LYS A 756 22.41 12.55 13.06
CA LYS A 756 23.84 12.64 13.33
C LYS A 756 24.34 11.44 14.09
N GLU A 757 25.56 11.03 13.86
CA GLU A 757 26.21 9.95 14.62
C GLU A 757 26.25 10.30 16.12
N GLY A 758 25.78 9.37 16.96
CA GLY A 758 25.75 9.57 18.42
C GLY A 758 24.62 10.43 18.94
N GLU A 759 23.80 11.02 18.06
CA GLU A 759 22.61 11.77 18.46
C GLU A 759 21.53 10.84 18.96
N GLY A 760 20.86 11.21 20.07
CA GLY A 760 19.66 10.56 20.55
C GLY A 760 18.42 11.34 20.09
N GLY A 761 17.29 10.68 20.01
CA GLY A 761 16.03 11.31 19.65
C GLY A 761 15.11 10.39 18.86
N PRO A 762 13.87 10.78 18.62
CA PRO A 762 12.90 9.92 17.93
C PRO A 762 13.29 9.65 16.47
N GLU A 763 13.93 10.62 15.80
CA GLU A 763 14.41 10.47 14.41
C GLU A 763 15.55 9.45 14.33
N ALA A 764 16.53 9.52 15.23
CA ALA A 764 17.62 8.55 15.32
C ALA A 764 17.10 7.15 15.67
N VAL A 765 16.20 7.03 16.63
CA VAL A 765 15.57 5.77 16.99
C VAL A 765 14.83 5.18 15.77
N SER A 766 14.08 6.00 15.05
CA SER A 766 13.37 5.58 13.83
C SER A 766 14.32 5.14 12.73
N PHE A 767 15.46 5.81 12.57
CA PHE A 767 16.51 5.42 11.63
C PHE A 767 17.08 4.03 11.98
N TYR A 768 17.48 3.81 13.23
CA TYR A 768 18.08 2.54 13.66
C TYR A 768 17.10 1.37 13.62
N TRP A 769 15.79 1.58 13.66
CA TRP A 769 14.81 0.52 13.44
C TRP A 769 14.89 -0.10 12.04
N ASN A 770 15.42 0.63 11.08
CA ASN A 770 15.55 0.17 9.70
C ASN A 770 16.82 -0.69 9.47
N LEU A 771 17.74 -0.78 10.42
CA LEU A 771 18.94 -1.64 10.32
C LEU A 771 18.57 -3.09 10.67
N VAL A 772 17.82 -3.72 9.79
CA VAL A 772 17.13 -5.00 10.05
C VAL A 772 18.06 -6.20 10.15
N GLU A 773 19.31 -6.12 9.65
CA GLU A 773 20.27 -7.22 9.75
C GLU A 773 20.92 -7.32 11.13
N ASP A 774 20.89 -6.25 11.93
CA ASP A 774 21.45 -6.22 13.26
C ASP A 774 20.52 -6.83 14.31
N ARG A 775 21.10 -7.24 15.42
CA ARG A 775 20.36 -7.66 16.61
C ARG A 775 19.73 -6.44 17.29
N ALA A 776 18.49 -6.54 17.71
CA ALA A 776 17.80 -5.50 18.43
C ALA A 776 17.19 -6.03 19.74
N ALA A 777 17.01 -5.14 20.72
CA ALA A 777 16.54 -5.51 22.06
C ALA A 777 15.04 -5.83 22.16
N PHE A 778 14.25 -5.49 21.10
CA PHE A 778 12.81 -5.73 21.12
C PHE A 778 12.42 -7.14 20.66
N SER A 779 11.24 -7.57 21.02
CA SER A 779 10.67 -8.85 20.60
C SER A 779 10.47 -8.91 19.08
N GLY A 780 11.05 -9.89 18.42
CA GLY A 780 11.16 -9.99 16.96
C GLY A 780 12.53 -9.57 16.42
N GLY A 781 13.33 -8.80 17.19
CA GLY A 781 14.63 -8.30 16.81
C GLY A 781 15.83 -9.07 17.37
N GLN A 782 15.60 -10.14 18.14
CA GLN A 782 16.65 -10.84 18.93
C GLN A 782 17.74 -11.50 18.09
N TYR A 783 17.48 -11.69 16.79
CA TYR A 783 18.38 -12.41 15.89
C TYR A 783 18.99 -11.45 14.86
N ASN A 784 20.30 -11.58 14.61
CA ASN A 784 20.89 -11.10 13.37
C ASN A 784 20.58 -12.07 12.22
N TYR A 785 20.94 -11.71 10.98
CA TYR A 785 20.58 -12.52 9.81
C TYR A 785 21.20 -13.93 9.86
N SER A 786 22.47 -14.07 10.27
CA SER A 786 23.16 -15.37 10.37
C SER A 786 22.50 -16.29 11.38
N GLU A 787 22.07 -15.75 12.53
CA GLU A 787 21.37 -16.50 13.57
C GLU A 787 19.98 -16.93 13.13
N PHE A 788 19.26 -16.01 12.44
CA PHE A 788 17.95 -16.31 11.87
C PHE A 788 18.05 -17.45 10.84
N MET A 789 19.05 -17.41 9.96
CA MET A 789 19.31 -18.50 9.00
C MET A 789 19.66 -19.81 9.73
N GLY A 790 20.46 -19.74 10.79
CA GLY A 790 20.77 -20.91 11.62
C GLY A 790 19.53 -21.53 12.29
N MET A 791 18.58 -20.70 12.71
CA MET A 791 17.29 -21.14 13.26
C MET A 791 16.44 -21.81 12.17
N MET A 792 16.35 -21.22 10.96
CA MET A 792 15.64 -21.78 9.82
C MET A 792 16.26 -23.11 9.33
N GLY A 793 17.58 -23.28 9.49
CA GLY A 793 18.31 -24.49 9.14
C GLY A 793 18.06 -25.67 10.07
N ARG A 794 17.90 -25.41 11.36
CA ARG A 794 17.72 -26.42 12.42
C ARG A 794 16.29 -26.94 12.53
N GLY A 795 15.33 -26.44 11.75
CA GLY A 795 13.92 -26.73 11.68
C GLY A 795 13.36 -27.93 12.42
N ALA A 796 12.77 -27.72 13.55
CA ALA A 796 11.67 -28.46 14.19
C ALA A 796 11.71 -29.99 14.16
N GLY A 797 12.79 -30.56 14.61
CA GLY A 797 12.81 -31.92 15.13
C GLY A 797 12.94 -31.87 16.64
N GLY A 798 11.82 -31.75 17.36
CA GLY A 798 11.82 -31.81 18.82
C GLY A 798 10.85 -30.82 19.45
N GLY A 799 9.67 -31.30 19.84
CA GLY A 799 8.87 -30.64 20.85
C GLY A 799 9.65 -30.57 22.16
N GLY A 800 10.18 -29.40 22.46
CA GLY A 800 10.88 -29.12 23.72
C GLY A 800 10.59 -27.68 24.11
N GLY A 801 10.06 -27.52 25.32
CA GLY A 801 9.55 -26.31 25.91
C GLY A 801 10.39 -25.07 25.70
N VAL A 802 9.73 -23.96 25.64
CA VAL A 802 10.30 -22.62 25.67
C VAL A 802 11.09 -22.45 26.96
N GLY A 803 12.41 -22.64 26.86
CA GLY A 803 13.35 -22.28 27.91
C GLY A 803 13.48 -20.74 27.93
N GLY A 804 13.20 -20.14 29.08
CA GLY A 804 13.47 -18.73 29.33
C GLY A 804 14.94 -18.39 29.13
N PRO A 805 15.32 -17.10 29.07
CA PRO A 805 16.67 -16.67 28.76
C PRO A 805 17.69 -17.21 29.78
N PRO A 806 18.91 -17.60 29.40
CA PRO A 806 19.93 -18.05 30.32
C PRO A 806 20.36 -16.87 31.21
N VAL A 807 20.12 -17.04 32.51
CA VAL A 807 20.67 -16.16 33.54
C VAL A 807 22.19 -16.29 33.44
N GLY A 808 22.88 -15.18 33.19
CA GLY A 808 24.33 -15.14 33.11
C GLY A 808 24.97 -15.51 34.45
N MET A 809 25.79 -16.53 34.43
CA MET A 809 26.73 -16.84 35.49
C MET A 809 27.89 -15.82 35.44
N GLY A 810 27.90 -14.88 36.38
CA GLY A 810 29.07 -14.08 36.74
C GLY A 810 29.87 -14.87 37.78
N GLY A 811 31.10 -15.21 37.44
CA GLY A 811 32.08 -15.77 38.40
C GLY A 811 32.69 -14.67 39.28
N PRO A 812 33.37 -15.02 40.39
CA PRO A 812 33.56 -14.17 41.53
C PRO A 812 34.91 -13.44 41.55
N MET A 813 34.91 -12.18 42.04
CA MET A 813 36.11 -11.59 42.63
C MET A 813 35.78 -10.98 43.99
N GLY A 814 36.63 -11.36 44.97
CA GLY A 814 36.43 -11.18 46.40
C GLY A 814 36.77 -9.84 46.98
N GLY A 815 36.43 -9.69 48.24
CA GLY A 815 36.87 -8.62 49.10
C GLY A 815 35.89 -8.33 50.24
N ALA A 816 36.13 -8.91 51.41
CA ALA A 816 35.41 -8.71 52.66
C ALA A 816 36.01 -7.48 53.43
N PRO A 817 35.65 -7.18 54.69
CA PRO A 817 34.39 -7.20 55.40
C PRO A 817 34.19 -5.94 56.31
N MET A 818 33.18 -5.97 57.20
CA MET A 818 32.87 -5.18 58.44
C MET A 818 31.64 -4.31 58.25
N GLY A 819 30.61 -4.29 59.09
CA GLY A 819 30.34 -4.78 60.41
C GLY A 819 29.09 -4.10 60.91
N GLY A 820 28.32 -4.76 61.78
CA GLY A 820 27.41 -4.11 62.71
C GLY A 820 25.90 -4.30 62.47
N ALA A 821 25.33 -5.28 63.11
CA ALA A 821 23.93 -5.34 63.54
C ALA A 821 23.81 -4.80 65.01
N PRO A 822 22.73 -4.87 65.73
CA PRO A 822 21.31 -5.04 65.56
C PRO A 822 20.43 -4.04 66.37
N PRO A 823 19.30 -4.31 67.02
CA PRO A 823 18.01 -4.86 66.61
C PRO A 823 16.80 -4.05 67.12
N GLY A 824 15.60 -4.53 66.87
CA GLY A 824 14.50 -4.28 67.78
C GLY A 824 13.12 -4.00 67.17
N MET A 825 12.27 -5.01 67.30
CA MET A 825 10.93 -5.08 67.86
C MET A 825 9.91 -4.01 67.40
N GLY A 826 8.67 -4.25 67.07
CA GLY A 826 7.74 -5.33 67.27
C GLY A 826 6.35 -4.82 67.20
N HIS A 827 5.44 -5.75 66.96
CA HIS A 827 3.96 -5.70 67.23
C HIS A 827 3.12 -4.69 66.41
N GLY A 828 2.07 -5.04 65.78
CA GLY A 828 1.00 -6.02 65.92
C GLY A 828 -0.27 -5.46 65.34
N PRO A 829 -1.30 -6.21 65.01
CA PRO A 829 -2.33 -5.83 64.07
C PRO A 829 -3.67 -5.37 64.70
N PRO A 830 -4.81 -5.41 64.01
CA PRO A 830 -5.69 -4.29 63.72
C PRO A 830 -6.91 -4.19 64.72
N PRO A 831 -7.90 -3.42 64.51
CA PRO A 831 -9.15 -3.80 63.90
C PRO A 831 -9.94 -2.64 63.17
N GLY A 832 -10.63 -2.91 62.08
CA GLY A 832 -12.06 -3.21 62.09
C GLY A 832 -13.02 -2.04 62.09
N GLY A 833 -13.87 -1.94 61.08
CA GLY A 833 -15.23 -1.42 61.32
C GLY A 833 -15.76 -0.32 60.39
N MET A 834 -16.61 -0.72 59.52
CA MET A 834 -17.93 -0.15 59.15
C MET A 834 -18.11 1.37 58.96
N ARG A 835 -18.36 1.82 57.74
CA ARG A 835 -19.69 2.10 57.13
C ARG A 835 -19.53 2.44 55.67
#